data_951abbd6f29f3e1998c91bff56012097
#
_entry.id   951abbd6f29f3e1998c91bff56012097
#
_cell.length_a   1.000
_cell.length_b   1.000
_cell.length_c   1.000
_cell.angle_alpha   90.00
_cell.angle_beta   90.00
_cell.angle_gamma   90.00
#
_symmetry.space_group_name_H-M   'P 1'
#
loop_
_entity.id
_entity.type
_entity.pdbx_description
1 polymer ?
#
loop_
_entity_poly.entity_id
_entity_poly.type
_entity_poly.pdbx_seq_one_letter_code
_entity_poly.pdbx_strand_id
1 'polypeptide(L)'
;MCSCDGGPGAAGFAWHWGRHVTPSGRDTETPTDIRDYAVVGNCHGIALISKEARVEWCALESFDASPVCFRMLDDEIGGYLDTRPMQPFEVARRYLPKTNVLETTFTTASGTARVIDFMPLGRHPDAAPDDFVRLQALPWLVRIIRATEGEMDIRLDMLPGVGWGTCEPEVRRIDHGVALNGASLLCSHAIEIHGARVSGVVHLRAGEQLRLVVMAGHCAIPADVLSRLDQLLDITVAYWKAWIGRCGYKGPHVDAVERSALALKLLTYAPTGAIIAAGTTSLPEVLGGSRNWDYRLSWVRDSTLSLFALSVLGYREEPEAFRKFLFNCGTGAVFPTQIVYGIHGEHDLTERELTHLRGYGGSRPVRVGNAAHRQRQFDVYGEVMDWLTLHRELGGSLRPPELELLRRTADYVAEHWCEPGQGFWEERDEPQHFVYGKMMCWVALDRAQVLLQCRDYDAVMRTMVEDVHRRGIAPRGYLRKCYDSDLVDAVALRTPTLDFPLPPGCLQATIDEVMDKLVTPRGVYRYKGSDGLDGDEGTFVACGFWLLDALLFTGKKLQAQEWFDTMLRQANDVGLYAEEIDAESGRFLGNFPQALSHLALIHGAVLLDFVEHGGPEVLQGTHADRVQHAVRMMEEANRARQAPQAEVDAGDWLLDLAALGLG
;
A
#
# COMPACT_ATOMS: atom_id res chain seq x y z
N MET A 1 -4.90 33.55 45.88
CA MET A 1 -3.92 32.56 46.41
C MET A 1 -4.22 31.23 45.79
N CYS A 2 -3.17 30.59 45.34
CA CYS A 2 -3.03 29.29 44.69
C CYS A 2 -3.30 29.24 43.20
N SER A 3 -2.21 29.38 42.52
CA SER A 3 -1.86 28.93 41.18
C SER A 3 -1.95 27.41 41.02
N CYS A 4 -2.35 26.92 39.86
CA CYS A 4 -1.85 25.68 39.30
C CYS A 4 -1.84 25.79 37.78
N ASP A 5 -0.64 26.03 37.25
CA ASP A 5 -0.25 25.75 35.88
C ASP A 5 -0.30 24.23 35.65
N GLY A 6 -0.86 23.83 34.51
CA GLY A 6 -0.80 22.48 34.02
C GLY A 6 -1.12 22.50 32.53
N GLY A 7 -0.09 22.74 31.70
CA GLY A 7 -0.20 22.56 30.27
C GLY A 7 -0.48 21.11 29.91
N PRO A 8 -1.17 20.81 28.81
CA PRO A 8 -1.41 19.44 28.38
C PRO A 8 -0.09 18.87 27.82
N GLY A 9 0.47 17.93 28.57
CA GLY A 9 1.57 17.11 28.11
C GLY A 9 1.14 16.30 26.89
N ALA A 10 2.02 16.24 25.90
CA ALA A 10 1.90 15.37 24.75
C ALA A 10 1.67 13.92 25.21
N ALA A 11 0.45 13.45 25.12
CA ALA A 11 0.13 12.04 25.31
C ALA A 11 0.63 11.29 24.08
N GLY A 12 1.80 10.67 24.19
CA GLY A 12 2.24 9.68 23.22
C GLY A 12 1.14 8.62 23.07
N PHE A 13 0.69 8.41 21.85
CA PHE A 13 -0.27 7.37 21.54
C PHE A 13 0.39 6.01 21.78
N ALA A 14 0.24 5.47 22.98
CA ALA A 14 0.51 4.07 23.27
C ALA A 14 -0.69 3.26 22.76
N TRP A 15 -0.49 2.47 21.72
CA TRP A 15 -1.46 1.51 21.22
C TRP A 15 -1.89 0.61 22.38
N HIS A 16 -3.17 0.68 22.78
CA HIS A 16 -3.71 -0.19 23.81
C HIS A 16 -3.89 -1.60 23.25
N TRP A 17 -3.09 -2.51 23.77
CA TRP A 17 -3.11 -3.94 23.48
C TRP A 17 -4.43 -4.56 23.94
N GLY A 18 -5.34 -4.84 23.01
CA GLY A 18 -6.50 -5.67 23.28
C GLY A 18 -6.06 -7.14 23.39
N ARG A 19 -6.26 -7.76 24.56
CA ARG A 19 -6.14 -9.21 24.72
C ARG A 19 -7.44 -9.87 24.30
N HIS A 20 -7.39 -10.72 23.27
CA HIS A 20 -8.52 -11.55 22.89
C HIS A 20 -8.30 -12.96 23.46
N VAL A 21 -9.31 -13.46 24.18
CA VAL A 21 -9.36 -14.86 24.65
C VAL A 21 -10.17 -15.65 23.61
N THR A 22 -9.54 -16.56 22.89
CA THR A 22 -10.27 -17.45 21.97
C THR A 22 -10.57 -18.79 22.64
N PRO A 23 -11.82 -19.29 22.60
CA PRO A 23 -12.14 -20.64 23.03
C PRO A 23 -11.53 -21.65 22.07
N SER A 24 -10.88 -22.68 22.58
CA SER A 24 -10.31 -23.76 21.80
C SER A 24 -11.36 -24.47 20.93
N GLY A 25 -11.14 -24.46 19.61
CA GLY A 25 -11.65 -25.47 18.71
C GLY A 25 -13.09 -25.39 18.25
N ARG A 26 -13.30 -24.60 17.21
CA ARG A 26 -14.09 -24.89 15.98
C ARG A 26 -13.59 -23.94 14.92
N ASP A 27 -13.15 -24.45 13.79
CA ASP A 27 -13.03 -23.66 12.57
C ASP A 27 -14.45 -23.15 12.26
N THR A 28 -14.71 -21.90 12.57
CA THR A 28 -15.98 -21.26 12.20
C THR A 28 -15.94 -21.02 10.71
N GLU A 29 -17.01 -21.30 10.01
CA GLU A 29 -17.21 -21.06 8.55
C GLU A 29 -17.11 -19.58 8.15
N THR A 30 -16.79 -18.69 9.08
CA THR A 30 -16.65 -17.27 8.85
C THR A 30 -15.22 -16.94 8.43
N PRO A 31 -14.99 -16.25 7.29
CA PRO A 31 -13.64 -15.86 6.87
C PRO A 31 -12.99 -14.94 7.92
N THR A 32 -11.68 -15.05 8.07
CA THR A 32 -10.89 -14.11 8.88
C THR A 32 -11.16 -12.68 8.42
N ASP A 33 -11.51 -11.77 9.33
CA ASP A 33 -11.76 -10.37 8.96
C ASP A 33 -10.49 -9.75 8.33
N ILE A 34 -10.65 -8.99 7.23
CA ILE A 34 -9.52 -8.34 6.55
C ILE A 34 -8.74 -7.45 7.55
N ARG A 35 -9.43 -6.85 8.51
CA ARG A 35 -8.83 -6.07 9.59
C ARG A 35 -7.86 -6.87 10.47
N ASP A 36 -8.01 -8.19 10.50
CA ASP A 36 -7.22 -9.07 11.35
C ASP A 36 -5.92 -9.56 10.69
N TYR A 37 -5.61 -9.11 9.46
CA TYR A 37 -4.33 -9.44 8.84
C TYR A 37 -3.23 -8.44 9.16
N ALA A 38 -2.00 -8.96 9.26
CA ALA A 38 -0.74 -8.23 9.14
C ALA A 38 -0.03 -8.68 7.87
N VAL A 39 0.88 -7.86 7.35
CA VAL A 39 1.62 -8.16 6.13
C VAL A 39 3.11 -8.27 6.42
N VAL A 40 3.78 -9.25 5.84
CA VAL A 40 5.24 -9.33 5.72
C VAL A 40 5.64 -9.45 4.25
N GLY A 41 6.80 -8.95 3.88
CA GLY A 41 7.26 -8.99 2.49
C GLY A 41 8.70 -8.52 2.37
N ASN A 42 9.27 -8.66 1.18
CA ASN A 42 10.67 -8.35 0.89
C ASN A 42 10.85 -7.56 -0.42
N CYS A 43 9.86 -6.78 -0.82
CA CYS A 43 9.85 -6.02 -2.08
C CYS A 43 9.88 -6.92 -3.35
N HIS A 44 9.58 -8.20 -3.21
CA HIS A 44 9.40 -9.18 -4.29
C HIS A 44 8.14 -9.98 -4.04
N GLY A 45 8.10 -10.71 -2.92
CA GLY A 45 6.98 -11.48 -2.45
C GLY A 45 6.30 -10.85 -1.24
N ILE A 46 5.14 -11.41 -0.89
CA ILE A 46 4.26 -10.91 0.16
C ILE A 46 3.49 -12.05 0.83
N ALA A 47 3.27 -11.95 2.14
CA ALA A 47 2.38 -12.84 2.86
C ALA A 47 1.50 -12.07 3.84
N LEU A 48 0.23 -12.51 3.98
CA LEU A 48 -0.73 -12.01 4.96
C LEU A 48 -0.93 -13.05 6.06
N ILE A 49 -0.87 -12.57 7.29
CA ILE A 49 -0.85 -13.39 8.50
C ILE A 49 -1.96 -12.90 9.42
N SER A 50 -2.87 -13.79 9.80
CA SER A 50 -3.97 -13.49 10.71
C SER A 50 -3.48 -13.18 12.14
N LYS A 51 -4.35 -12.66 12.99
CA LYS A 51 -4.04 -12.42 14.42
C LYS A 51 -3.54 -13.66 15.14
N GLU A 52 -4.04 -14.84 14.75
CA GLU A 52 -3.64 -16.12 15.32
C GLU A 52 -2.44 -16.76 14.60
N ALA A 53 -1.66 -15.94 13.88
CA ALA A 53 -0.47 -16.35 13.15
C ALA A 53 -0.71 -17.40 12.04
N ARG A 54 -1.95 -17.53 11.49
CA ARG A 54 -2.18 -18.35 10.30
C ARG A 54 -1.78 -17.54 9.06
N VAL A 55 -0.97 -18.14 8.18
CA VAL A 55 -0.67 -17.60 6.86
C VAL A 55 -1.81 -17.99 5.92
N GLU A 56 -2.53 -17.03 5.40
CA GLU A 56 -3.71 -17.25 4.55
C GLU A 56 -3.56 -16.66 3.14
N TRP A 57 -2.51 -15.86 2.93
CA TRP A 57 -2.04 -15.41 1.62
C TRP A 57 -0.52 -15.47 1.59
N CYS A 58 0.07 -16.04 0.52
CA CYS A 58 1.53 -16.09 0.37
C CYS A 58 1.94 -16.21 -1.10
N ALA A 59 2.41 -15.13 -1.70
CA ALA A 59 3.05 -15.06 -3.00
C ALA A 59 4.55 -14.87 -2.80
N LEU A 60 5.38 -15.82 -3.22
CA LEU A 60 6.79 -15.88 -2.85
C LEU A 60 7.73 -15.26 -3.90
N GLU A 61 7.54 -15.57 -5.18
CA GLU A 61 8.46 -15.20 -6.27
C GLU A 61 8.29 -13.75 -6.70
N SER A 62 7.04 -13.35 -6.88
CA SER A 62 6.63 -11.98 -7.21
C SER A 62 5.24 -11.71 -6.65
N PHE A 63 4.85 -10.45 -6.58
CA PHE A 63 3.52 -10.07 -6.05
C PHE A 63 2.37 -10.68 -6.86
N ASP A 64 2.52 -10.80 -8.17
CA ASP A 64 1.52 -11.32 -9.12
C ASP A 64 1.61 -12.82 -9.35
N ALA A 65 2.62 -13.50 -8.78
CA ALA A 65 2.74 -14.95 -8.85
C ALA A 65 1.51 -15.67 -8.26
N SER A 66 1.29 -16.90 -8.72
CA SER A 66 0.29 -17.77 -8.10
C SER A 66 0.66 -18.04 -6.64
N PRO A 67 -0.16 -17.68 -5.67
CA PRO A 67 0.18 -17.82 -4.26
C PRO A 67 0.19 -19.29 -3.82
N VAL A 68 1.08 -19.61 -2.89
CA VAL A 68 1.16 -20.93 -2.22
C VAL A 68 0.04 -21.09 -1.17
N CYS A 69 -0.44 -19.98 -0.63
CA CYS A 69 -1.60 -19.90 0.24
C CYS A 69 -2.51 -18.78 -0.27
N PHE A 70 -3.80 -19.07 -0.44
CA PHE A 70 -4.85 -18.12 -0.79
C PHE A 70 -6.19 -18.48 -0.12
N ARG A 71 -6.13 -19.01 1.11
CA ARG A 71 -7.28 -19.41 1.92
C ARG A 71 -8.33 -18.31 2.04
N MET A 72 -7.91 -17.05 2.05
CA MET A 72 -8.83 -15.92 2.13
C MET A 72 -9.82 -15.87 0.94
N LEU A 73 -9.47 -16.45 -0.22
CA LEU A 73 -10.35 -16.53 -1.39
C LEU A 73 -11.09 -17.86 -1.51
N ASP A 74 -10.56 -18.92 -0.87
CA ASP A 74 -11.23 -20.22 -0.81
C ASP A 74 -10.71 -21.02 0.39
N ASP A 75 -11.57 -21.28 1.35
CA ASP A 75 -11.22 -21.91 2.62
C ASP A 75 -10.99 -23.43 2.51
N GLU A 76 -11.41 -24.08 1.41
CA GLU A 76 -11.21 -25.50 1.17
C GLU A 76 -9.94 -25.82 0.38
N ILE A 77 -9.71 -25.08 -0.72
CA ILE A 77 -8.62 -25.38 -1.66
C ILE A 77 -7.51 -24.33 -1.66
N GLY A 78 -7.72 -23.18 -0.99
CA GLY A 78 -6.81 -22.03 -1.02
C GLY A 78 -5.50 -22.23 -0.28
N GLY A 79 -5.36 -23.30 0.51
CA GLY A 79 -4.13 -23.57 1.25
C GLY A 79 -3.85 -22.58 2.39
N TYR A 80 -3.04 -23.02 3.36
CA TYR A 80 -2.64 -22.22 4.53
C TYR A 80 -1.43 -22.85 5.23
N LEU A 81 -0.76 -22.06 6.10
CA LEU A 81 0.16 -22.56 7.12
C LEU A 81 -0.32 -22.11 8.49
N ASP A 82 -0.63 -23.03 9.37
CA ASP A 82 -1.09 -22.80 10.73
C ASP A 82 -0.10 -23.37 11.76
N THR A 83 0.28 -22.55 12.74
CA THR A 83 1.17 -22.96 13.84
C THR A 83 0.68 -22.31 15.13
N ARG A 84 -0.23 -22.98 15.83
CA ARG A 84 -0.86 -22.44 17.04
C ARG A 84 -0.66 -23.37 18.24
N PRO A 85 -0.72 -22.84 19.47
CA PRO A 85 -0.80 -23.67 20.67
C PRO A 85 -1.99 -24.63 20.62
N MET A 86 -1.80 -25.84 21.17
CA MET A 86 -2.91 -26.81 21.31
C MET A 86 -3.82 -26.47 22.50
N GLN A 87 -3.29 -25.77 23.51
CA GLN A 87 -4.06 -25.28 24.64
C GLN A 87 -4.77 -23.96 24.30
N PRO A 88 -5.79 -23.57 25.08
CA PRO A 88 -6.36 -22.22 25.02
C PRO A 88 -5.26 -21.15 25.23
N PHE A 89 -5.29 -20.10 24.41
CA PHE A 89 -4.25 -19.07 24.42
C PHE A 89 -4.84 -17.66 24.29
N GLU A 90 -4.08 -16.69 24.82
CA GLU A 90 -4.20 -15.29 24.47
C GLU A 90 -3.18 -14.95 23.40
N VAL A 91 -3.50 -14.00 22.52
CA VAL A 91 -2.62 -13.57 21.44
C VAL A 91 -2.44 -12.05 21.45
N ALA A 92 -1.18 -11.62 21.24
CA ALA A 92 -0.84 -10.23 20.97
C ALA A 92 0.18 -10.19 19.84
N ARG A 93 0.12 -9.17 18.99
CA ARG A 93 1.08 -9.04 17.88
C ARG A 93 1.52 -7.60 17.69
N ARG A 94 2.69 -7.45 17.09
CA ARG A 94 3.26 -6.17 16.71
C ARG A 94 4.30 -6.36 15.62
N TYR A 95 4.64 -5.32 14.90
CA TYR A 95 5.91 -5.31 14.17
C TYR A 95 7.07 -5.06 15.13
N LEU A 96 8.22 -5.69 14.87
CA LEU A 96 9.47 -5.25 15.50
C LEU A 96 9.69 -3.77 15.15
N PRO A 97 10.12 -2.93 16.10
CA PRO A 97 10.21 -1.49 15.89
C PRO A 97 10.96 -1.14 14.60
N LYS A 98 10.33 -0.30 13.75
CA LYS A 98 10.89 0.20 12.49
C LYS A 98 11.17 -0.87 11.43
N THR A 99 10.37 -1.93 11.39
CA THR A 99 10.52 -3.03 10.41
C THR A 99 9.20 -3.50 9.83
N ASN A 100 9.27 -4.39 8.83
CA ASN A 100 8.17 -5.23 8.34
C ASN A 100 8.31 -6.69 8.83
N VAL A 101 8.95 -6.90 9.99
CA VAL A 101 9.06 -8.19 10.67
C VAL A 101 7.97 -8.28 11.73
N LEU A 102 7.09 -9.27 11.63
CA LEU A 102 5.96 -9.45 12.54
C LEU A 102 6.36 -10.33 13.72
N GLU A 103 6.04 -9.91 14.93
CA GLU A 103 6.11 -10.71 16.16
C GLU A 103 4.71 -10.96 16.68
N THR A 104 4.31 -12.23 16.81
CA THR A 104 3.07 -12.66 17.45
C THR A 104 3.42 -13.42 18.73
N THR A 105 2.84 -13.05 19.86
CA THR A 105 3.05 -13.69 21.17
C THR A 105 1.81 -14.50 21.52
N PHE A 106 2.00 -15.79 21.79
CA PHE A 106 1.02 -16.66 22.40
C PHE A 106 1.30 -16.84 23.88
N THR A 107 0.26 -16.69 24.70
CA THR A 107 0.32 -16.95 26.15
C THR A 107 -0.72 -18.01 26.52
N THR A 108 -0.30 -19.10 27.11
CA THR A 108 -1.14 -20.18 27.66
C THR A 108 -0.99 -20.28 29.15
N ALA A 109 -1.75 -21.14 29.81
CA ALA A 109 -1.59 -21.43 31.23
C ALA A 109 -0.22 -22.07 31.56
N SER A 110 0.46 -22.72 30.60
CA SER A 110 1.71 -23.46 30.79
C SER A 110 2.96 -22.71 30.31
N GLY A 111 2.83 -21.66 29.50
CA GLY A 111 3.99 -20.94 28.99
C GLY A 111 3.66 -19.87 27.97
N THR A 112 4.74 -19.21 27.51
CA THR A 112 4.70 -18.13 26.51
C THR A 112 5.62 -18.49 25.35
N ALA A 113 5.13 -18.28 24.10
CA ALA A 113 5.93 -18.42 22.90
C ALA A 113 5.79 -17.19 21.99
N ARG A 114 6.88 -16.82 21.30
CA ARG A 114 6.91 -15.76 20.28
C ARG A 114 7.11 -16.36 18.91
N VAL A 115 6.25 -15.99 17.97
CA VAL A 115 6.35 -16.30 16.56
C VAL A 115 6.90 -15.09 15.84
N ILE A 116 8.00 -15.25 15.12
CA ILE A 116 8.62 -14.19 14.32
C ILE A 116 8.48 -14.57 12.85
N ASP A 117 7.75 -13.76 12.10
CA ASP A 117 7.49 -13.95 10.66
C ASP A 117 8.19 -12.86 9.86
N PHE A 118 8.92 -13.25 8.82
CA PHE A 118 9.58 -12.33 7.90
C PHE A 118 9.88 -12.99 6.56
N MET A 119 10.10 -12.15 5.54
CA MET A 119 10.65 -12.56 4.26
C MET A 119 12.05 -11.95 4.12
N PRO A 120 13.12 -12.76 3.92
CA PRO A 120 14.50 -12.27 3.94
C PRO A 120 14.78 -11.31 2.80
N LEU A 121 15.43 -10.19 3.13
CA LEU A 121 15.97 -9.24 2.17
C LEU A 121 17.18 -8.52 2.77
N GLY A 122 18.00 -7.99 1.87
CA GLY A 122 19.14 -7.14 2.20
C GLY A 122 19.67 -6.47 0.94
N ARG A 123 20.76 -5.74 1.08
CA ARG A 123 21.44 -5.08 -0.04
C ARG A 123 22.15 -6.11 -0.92
N HIS A 124 22.02 -5.94 -2.24
CA HIS A 124 22.79 -6.74 -3.18
C HIS A 124 24.31 -6.48 -3.00
N PRO A 125 25.18 -7.49 -3.10
CA PRO A 125 26.62 -7.34 -2.91
C PRO A 125 27.27 -6.26 -3.80
N ASP A 126 26.81 -6.14 -5.05
CA ASP A 126 27.31 -5.17 -6.02
C ASP A 126 26.63 -3.79 -5.92
N ALA A 127 25.69 -3.59 -4.99
CA ALA A 127 25.04 -2.30 -4.78
C ALA A 127 25.88 -1.39 -3.89
N ALA A 128 25.80 -0.07 -4.10
CA ALA A 128 26.43 0.91 -3.21
C ALA A 128 25.86 0.81 -1.78
N PRO A 129 26.62 1.19 -0.74
CA PRO A 129 26.16 1.09 0.65
C PRO A 129 24.85 1.83 0.94
N ASP A 130 24.57 2.89 0.22
CA ASP A 130 23.39 3.75 0.31
C ASP A 130 22.29 3.42 -0.71
N ASP A 131 22.45 2.36 -1.49
CA ASP A 131 21.46 1.90 -2.49
C ASP A 131 20.43 0.98 -1.83
N PHE A 132 19.23 1.51 -1.57
CA PHE A 132 18.10 0.78 -0.98
C PHE A 132 17.10 0.24 -2.01
N VAL A 133 17.41 0.29 -3.30
CA VAL A 133 16.54 -0.18 -4.39
C VAL A 133 17.10 -1.47 -4.99
N ARG A 134 18.40 -1.57 -5.16
CA ARG A 134 19.06 -2.78 -5.67
C ARG A 134 19.21 -3.81 -4.55
N LEU A 135 18.16 -4.62 -4.38
CA LEU A 135 18.03 -5.57 -3.29
C LEU A 135 18.36 -7.00 -3.74
N GLN A 136 18.85 -7.77 -2.79
CA GLN A 136 18.86 -9.22 -2.82
C GLN A 136 17.74 -9.71 -1.91
N ALA A 137 16.84 -10.55 -2.45
CA ALA A 137 15.73 -11.12 -1.69
C ALA A 137 15.64 -12.62 -1.94
N LEU A 138 15.28 -13.37 -0.91
CA LEU A 138 14.97 -14.79 -1.04
C LEU A 138 13.45 -14.95 -1.18
N PRO A 139 12.96 -15.78 -2.11
CA PRO A 139 11.55 -16.07 -2.26
C PRO A 139 11.07 -17.03 -1.15
N TRP A 140 11.25 -16.61 0.10
CA TRP A 140 11.01 -17.39 1.31
C TRP A 140 10.14 -16.64 2.29
N LEU A 141 9.20 -17.35 2.89
CA LEU A 141 8.58 -16.96 4.15
C LEU A 141 9.22 -17.75 5.28
N VAL A 142 9.86 -17.05 6.20
CA VAL A 142 10.52 -17.63 7.38
C VAL A 142 9.65 -17.43 8.60
N ARG A 143 9.50 -18.50 9.40
CA ARG A 143 8.84 -18.47 10.70
C ARG A 143 9.74 -19.09 11.76
N ILE A 144 10.00 -18.34 12.84
CA ILE A 144 10.74 -18.82 14.01
C ILE A 144 9.82 -18.73 15.21
N ILE A 145 9.52 -19.88 15.85
CA ILE A 145 8.74 -19.94 17.09
C ILE A 145 9.68 -20.23 18.24
N ARG A 146 9.73 -19.33 19.22
CA ARG A 146 10.60 -19.41 20.39
C ARG A 146 9.77 -19.51 21.66
N ALA A 147 9.85 -20.63 22.39
CA ALA A 147 9.30 -20.69 23.73
C ALA A 147 10.17 -19.81 24.66
N THR A 148 9.56 -18.81 25.28
CA THR A 148 10.26 -17.86 26.15
C THR A 148 10.09 -18.18 27.63
N GLU A 149 8.95 -18.78 27.99
CA GLU A 149 8.63 -19.15 29.37
C GLU A 149 7.83 -20.48 29.39
N GLY A 150 8.05 -21.32 30.41
CA GLY A 150 7.32 -22.55 30.61
C GLY A 150 7.48 -23.56 29.48
N GLU A 151 6.39 -24.22 29.10
CA GLU A 151 6.36 -25.18 28.01
C GLU A 151 5.05 -25.07 27.21
N MET A 152 5.07 -25.49 25.93
CA MET A 152 3.93 -25.36 25.02
C MET A 152 3.97 -26.40 23.91
N ASP A 153 2.82 -27.02 23.63
CA ASP A 153 2.64 -27.86 22.46
C ASP A 153 2.14 -27.00 21.30
N ILE A 154 2.94 -26.91 20.24
CA ILE A 154 2.61 -26.20 19.00
C ILE A 154 2.14 -27.21 17.96
N ARG A 155 0.90 -27.08 17.49
CA ARG A 155 0.40 -27.78 16.32
C ARG A 155 0.93 -27.09 15.07
N LEU A 156 1.55 -27.83 14.17
CA LEU A 156 1.85 -27.43 12.81
C LEU A 156 0.85 -28.09 11.87
N ASP A 157 0.29 -27.33 10.95
CA ASP A 157 -0.67 -27.80 9.97
C ASP A 157 -0.56 -26.96 8.70
N MET A 158 -0.29 -27.61 7.56
CA MET A 158 -0.16 -26.94 6.28
C MET A 158 -0.90 -27.69 5.20
N LEU A 159 -1.71 -26.98 4.44
CA LEU A 159 -2.25 -27.39 3.15
C LEU A 159 -1.71 -26.40 2.10
N PRO A 160 -1.00 -26.83 1.05
CA PRO A 160 -0.58 -25.93 -0.02
C PRO A 160 -1.74 -25.63 -0.96
N GLY A 161 -1.87 -24.38 -1.39
CA GLY A 161 -2.63 -24.01 -2.57
C GLY A 161 -1.75 -24.17 -3.81
N VAL A 162 -2.29 -24.69 -4.91
CA VAL A 162 -1.51 -24.93 -6.13
C VAL A 162 -2.27 -24.45 -7.34
N GLY A 163 -1.62 -23.58 -8.17
CA GLY A 163 -2.16 -23.15 -9.45
C GLY A 163 -3.58 -22.56 -9.32
N TRP A 164 -3.83 -21.76 -8.28
CA TRP A 164 -5.16 -21.24 -7.97
C TRP A 164 -6.21 -22.34 -7.70
N GLY A 165 -5.79 -23.50 -7.16
CA GLY A 165 -6.68 -24.63 -6.87
C GLY A 165 -7.08 -25.48 -8.10
N THR A 166 -6.44 -25.28 -9.26
CA THR A 166 -6.70 -26.06 -10.47
C THR A 166 -5.93 -27.36 -10.53
N CYS A 167 -4.94 -27.55 -9.67
CA CYS A 167 -4.12 -28.75 -9.56
C CYS A 167 -4.26 -29.36 -8.17
N GLU A 168 -4.24 -30.70 -8.10
CA GLU A 168 -4.14 -31.40 -6.82
C GLU A 168 -2.73 -31.20 -6.24
N PRO A 169 -2.61 -30.87 -4.94
CA PRO A 169 -1.30 -30.74 -4.31
C PRO A 169 -0.61 -32.10 -4.21
N GLU A 170 0.61 -32.18 -4.72
CA GLU A 170 1.49 -33.35 -4.49
C GLU A 170 2.51 -32.99 -3.41
N VAL A 171 2.58 -33.85 -2.39
CA VAL A 171 3.51 -33.68 -1.26
C VAL A 171 4.44 -34.88 -1.19
N ARG A 172 5.73 -34.64 -1.27
CA ARG A 172 6.77 -35.68 -1.13
C ARG A 172 7.82 -35.29 -0.11
N ARG A 173 8.36 -36.28 0.59
CA ARG A 173 9.42 -36.03 1.56
C ARG A 173 10.74 -35.63 0.87
N ILE A 174 11.42 -34.69 1.46
CA ILE A 174 12.80 -34.28 1.13
C ILE A 174 13.61 -34.19 2.43
N ASP A 175 14.92 -33.93 2.31
CA ASP A 175 15.77 -33.69 3.48
C ASP A 175 15.27 -32.46 4.25
N HIS A 176 15.08 -32.61 5.55
CA HIS A 176 14.57 -31.56 6.45
C HIS A 176 13.17 -30.99 6.12
N GLY A 177 12.32 -31.73 5.35
CA GLY A 177 11.00 -31.17 5.05
C GLY A 177 10.20 -31.93 4.01
N VAL A 178 9.42 -31.17 3.26
CA VAL A 178 8.58 -31.68 2.15
C VAL A 178 8.67 -30.75 0.95
N ALA A 179 8.68 -31.36 -0.24
CA ALA A 179 8.46 -30.66 -1.49
C ALA A 179 6.95 -30.64 -1.79
N LEU A 180 6.48 -29.50 -2.26
CA LEU A 180 5.13 -29.19 -2.70
C LEU A 180 5.19 -28.82 -4.17
N ASN A 181 4.08 -28.84 -4.92
CA ASN A 181 4.10 -28.37 -6.31
C ASN A 181 4.51 -26.90 -6.37
N GLY A 182 5.70 -26.62 -6.91
CA GLY A 182 6.23 -25.25 -7.04
C GLY A 182 6.75 -24.60 -5.75
N ALA A 183 6.71 -25.31 -4.62
CA ALA A 183 7.21 -24.80 -3.33
C ALA A 183 7.85 -25.91 -2.49
N SER A 184 8.45 -25.56 -1.35
CA SER A 184 8.94 -26.50 -0.34
C SER A 184 8.69 -25.95 1.07
N LEU A 185 8.38 -26.84 2.04
CA LEU A 185 8.35 -26.51 3.46
C LEU A 185 9.51 -27.21 4.15
N LEU A 186 10.41 -26.44 4.75
CA LEU A 186 11.45 -26.94 5.65
C LEU A 186 11.00 -26.80 7.10
N CYS A 187 11.37 -27.77 7.92
CA CYS A 187 11.01 -27.81 9.32
C CYS A 187 12.16 -28.38 10.15
N SER A 188 12.49 -27.75 11.27
CA SER A 188 13.52 -28.23 12.21
C SER A 188 13.10 -29.46 13.02
N HIS A 189 11.83 -29.85 12.96
CA HIS A 189 11.26 -30.98 13.70
C HIS A 189 10.58 -31.95 12.73
N ALA A 190 10.28 -33.16 13.24
CA ALA A 190 9.59 -34.17 12.46
C ALA A 190 8.16 -33.73 12.10
N ILE A 191 7.79 -33.96 10.86
CA ILE A 191 6.47 -33.67 10.31
C ILE A 191 5.93 -34.93 9.62
N GLU A 192 4.62 -35.04 9.55
CA GLU A 192 3.90 -36.17 8.93
C GLU A 192 3.19 -35.70 7.65
N ILE A 193 3.02 -36.61 6.70
CA ILE A 193 2.33 -36.35 5.44
C ILE A 193 1.05 -37.19 5.41
N HIS A 194 -0.10 -36.53 5.24
CA HIS A 194 -1.42 -37.15 5.14
C HIS A 194 -2.09 -36.68 3.82
N GLY A 195 -1.81 -37.38 2.72
CA GLY A 195 -2.22 -36.96 1.39
C GLY A 195 -1.54 -35.64 1.02
N ALA A 196 -2.32 -34.59 0.75
CA ALA A 196 -1.84 -33.24 0.48
C ALA A 196 -1.49 -32.42 1.74
N ARG A 197 -1.88 -32.90 2.92
CA ARG A 197 -1.72 -32.19 4.19
C ARG A 197 -0.41 -32.59 4.88
N VAL A 198 0.28 -31.59 5.42
CA VAL A 198 1.47 -31.75 6.26
C VAL A 198 1.11 -31.35 7.68
N SER A 199 1.40 -32.19 8.66
CA SER A 199 1.07 -31.91 10.06
C SER A 199 2.17 -32.36 11.02
N GLY A 200 2.10 -31.85 12.25
CA GLY A 200 2.98 -32.22 13.34
C GLY A 200 2.56 -31.57 14.65
N VAL A 201 3.05 -32.14 15.75
CA VAL A 201 2.97 -31.52 17.08
C VAL A 201 4.39 -31.41 17.61
N VAL A 202 4.78 -30.22 18.02
CA VAL A 202 6.12 -29.95 18.55
C VAL A 202 5.98 -29.43 19.98
N HIS A 203 6.54 -30.18 20.92
CA HIS A 203 6.66 -29.75 22.31
C HIS A 203 7.88 -28.84 22.46
N LEU A 204 7.68 -27.61 22.92
CA LEU A 204 8.75 -26.63 23.15
C LEU A 204 8.79 -26.24 24.63
N ARG A 205 9.99 -26.28 25.21
CA ARG A 205 10.30 -25.72 26.54
C ARG A 205 11.00 -24.38 26.39
N ALA A 206 10.97 -23.58 27.45
CA ALA A 206 11.67 -22.29 27.50
C ALA A 206 13.13 -22.42 26.99
N GLY A 207 13.47 -21.59 25.98
CA GLY A 207 14.75 -21.62 25.27
C GLY A 207 14.77 -22.49 24.00
N GLU A 208 13.80 -23.37 23.79
CA GLU A 208 13.69 -24.18 22.56
C GLU A 208 12.95 -23.44 21.43
N GLN A 209 13.19 -23.86 20.19
CA GLN A 209 12.69 -23.18 18.99
C GLN A 209 12.21 -24.18 17.94
N LEU A 210 11.08 -23.87 17.30
CA LEU A 210 10.65 -24.46 16.03
C LEU A 210 10.97 -23.48 14.89
N ARG A 211 11.63 -23.96 13.84
CA ARG A 211 12.03 -23.17 12.66
C ARG A 211 11.39 -23.74 11.41
N LEU A 212 10.76 -22.85 10.63
CA LEU A 212 10.05 -23.19 9.41
C LEU A 212 10.46 -22.23 8.28
N VAL A 213 10.55 -22.75 7.07
CA VAL A 213 10.71 -21.96 5.85
C VAL A 213 9.76 -22.50 4.79
N VAL A 214 8.87 -21.65 4.28
CA VAL A 214 8.14 -21.90 3.04
C VAL A 214 8.91 -21.19 1.93
N MET A 215 9.37 -21.93 0.92
CA MET A 215 10.20 -21.40 -0.15
C MET A 215 9.64 -21.76 -1.52
N ALA A 216 9.82 -20.86 -2.51
CA ALA A 216 9.47 -21.13 -3.89
C ALA A 216 10.44 -22.13 -4.52
N GLY A 217 9.92 -22.98 -5.40
CA GLY A 217 10.71 -23.94 -6.17
C GLY A 217 11.30 -25.08 -5.36
N HIS A 218 12.23 -25.78 -5.99
CA HIS A 218 12.96 -26.94 -5.45
C HIS A 218 14.47 -26.74 -5.64
N CYS A 219 15.02 -25.69 -5.04
CA CYS A 219 16.45 -25.44 -5.07
C CYS A 219 17.22 -26.48 -4.24
N ALA A 220 18.50 -26.71 -4.56
CA ALA A 220 19.38 -27.44 -3.66
C ALA A 220 19.47 -26.68 -2.33
N ILE A 221 18.97 -27.27 -1.27
CA ILE A 221 18.86 -26.65 0.05
C ILE A 221 20.11 -27.01 0.84
N PRO A 222 20.91 -26.03 1.32
CA PRO A 222 22.01 -26.30 2.22
C PRO A 222 21.52 -26.99 3.49
N ALA A 223 22.23 -28.05 3.92
CA ALA A 223 21.83 -28.82 5.11
C ALA A 223 21.73 -27.97 6.39
N ASP A 224 22.43 -26.84 6.44
CA ASP A 224 22.48 -25.93 7.58
C ASP A 224 21.58 -24.69 7.46
N VAL A 225 20.71 -24.60 6.42
CA VAL A 225 19.87 -23.42 6.17
C VAL A 225 19.04 -23.02 7.38
N LEU A 226 18.44 -23.99 8.08
CA LEU A 226 17.62 -23.71 9.27
C LEU A 226 18.44 -23.13 10.43
N SER A 227 19.75 -23.35 10.48
CA SER A 227 20.63 -22.76 11.51
C SER A 227 20.97 -21.30 11.22
N ARG A 228 20.82 -20.84 9.96
CA ARG A 228 21.14 -19.47 9.52
C ARG A 228 19.98 -18.50 9.59
N LEU A 229 18.79 -18.94 9.99
CA LEU A 229 17.60 -18.08 9.98
C LEU A 229 17.71 -16.88 10.93
N ASP A 230 18.44 -16.99 12.03
CA ASP A 230 18.69 -15.86 12.93
C ASP A 230 19.56 -14.79 12.24
N GLN A 231 20.58 -15.20 11.46
CA GLN A 231 21.39 -14.28 10.67
C GLN A 231 20.56 -13.58 9.59
N LEU A 232 19.69 -14.30 8.88
CA LEU A 232 18.78 -13.71 7.90
C LEU A 232 17.79 -12.72 8.55
N LEU A 233 17.33 -13.03 9.77
CA LEU A 233 16.50 -12.12 10.54
C LEU A 233 17.25 -10.83 10.88
N ASP A 234 18.49 -10.93 11.37
CA ASP A 234 19.31 -9.77 11.75
C ASP A 234 19.57 -8.86 10.53
N ILE A 235 19.95 -9.43 9.37
CA ILE A 235 20.13 -8.70 8.11
C ILE A 235 18.84 -8.00 7.70
N THR A 236 17.70 -8.71 7.74
CA THR A 236 16.38 -8.16 7.35
C THR A 236 15.97 -7.00 8.27
N VAL A 237 16.16 -7.15 9.58
CA VAL A 237 15.88 -6.11 10.58
C VAL A 237 16.79 -4.89 10.36
N ALA A 238 18.09 -5.11 10.11
CA ALA A 238 19.05 -4.03 9.84
C ALA A 238 18.68 -3.24 8.59
N TYR A 239 18.31 -3.93 7.49
CA TYR A 239 17.83 -3.28 6.27
C TYR A 239 16.62 -2.36 6.52
N TRP A 240 15.56 -2.88 7.14
CA TRP A 240 14.35 -2.09 7.38
C TRP A 240 14.62 -0.88 8.26
N LYS A 241 15.43 -1.04 9.31
CA LYS A 241 15.83 0.05 10.21
C LYS A 241 16.67 1.10 9.49
N ALA A 242 17.62 0.67 8.66
CA ALA A 242 18.46 1.58 7.88
C ALA A 242 17.62 2.37 6.88
N TRP A 243 16.69 1.72 6.17
CA TRP A 243 15.81 2.38 5.22
C TRP A 243 14.90 3.41 5.90
N ILE A 244 14.14 3.01 6.92
CA ILE A 244 13.19 3.92 7.60
C ILE A 244 13.89 5.01 8.42
N GLY A 245 15.11 4.76 8.85
CA GLY A 245 15.97 5.75 9.54
C GLY A 245 16.19 7.02 8.74
N ARG A 246 16.08 6.94 7.40
CA ARG A 246 16.20 8.07 6.46
C ARG A 246 14.92 8.91 6.37
N CYS A 247 13.79 8.43 6.94
CA CYS A 247 12.53 9.16 6.92
C CYS A 247 12.68 10.58 7.46
N GLY A 248 12.32 11.55 6.63
CA GLY A 248 12.40 12.97 6.90
C GLY A 248 11.43 13.49 7.93
N TYR A 249 10.28 12.88 8.09
CA TYR A 249 9.25 13.33 9.00
C TYR A 249 9.59 13.07 10.47
N LYS A 250 9.39 14.07 11.34
CA LYS A 250 9.60 14.00 12.79
C LYS A 250 8.47 14.65 13.58
N GLY A 251 7.33 14.86 12.93
CA GLY A 251 6.16 15.45 13.54
C GLY A 251 5.45 14.50 14.53
N PRO A 252 4.32 14.96 15.11
CA PRO A 252 3.63 14.25 16.19
C PRO A 252 3.05 12.87 15.78
N HIS A 253 2.90 12.61 14.48
CA HIS A 253 2.33 11.36 13.93
C HIS A 253 3.41 10.43 13.34
N VAL A 254 4.65 10.53 13.80
CA VAL A 254 5.82 9.81 13.24
C VAL A 254 5.61 8.30 13.16
N ASP A 255 4.99 7.68 14.16
CA ASP A 255 4.77 6.23 14.18
C ASP A 255 3.82 5.78 13.05
N ALA A 256 2.73 6.53 12.81
CA ALA A 256 1.79 6.24 11.73
C ALA A 256 2.41 6.50 10.34
N VAL A 257 3.21 7.57 10.21
CA VAL A 257 3.93 7.90 8.98
C VAL A 257 5.01 6.87 8.68
N GLU A 258 5.84 6.49 9.65
CA GLU A 258 6.87 5.46 9.48
C GLU A 258 6.23 4.10 9.14
N ARG A 259 5.10 3.72 9.77
CA ARG A 259 4.37 2.48 9.44
C ARG A 259 3.83 2.51 8.00
N SER A 260 3.24 3.63 7.58
CA SER A 260 2.73 3.80 6.22
C SER A 260 3.85 3.82 5.18
N ALA A 261 4.98 4.48 5.47
CA ALA A 261 6.15 4.47 4.59
C ALA A 261 6.72 3.04 4.42
N LEU A 262 6.80 2.26 5.51
CA LEU A 262 7.22 0.85 5.47
C LEU A 262 6.24 -0.02 4.67
N ALA A 263 4.93 0.26 4.73
CA ALA A 263 3.94 -0.43 3.90
C ALA A 263 4.12 -0.09 2.41
N LEU A 264 4.30 1.19 2.05
CA LEU A 264 4.56 1.60 0.67
C LEU A 264 5.86 0.99 0.11
N LYS A 265 6.94 0.97 0.93
CA LYS A 265 8.19 0.34 0.52
C LYS A 265 8.02 -1.14 0.27
N LEU A 266 7.27 -1.84 1.12
CA LEU A 266 6.99 -3.27 0.95
C LEU A 266 6.23 -3.54 -0.36
N LEU A 267 5.32 -2.64 -0.77
CA LEU A 267 4.55 -2.74 -2.01
C LEU A 267 5.33 -2.29 -3.26
N THR A 268 6.58 -1.83 -3.11
CA THR A 268 7.46 -1.48 -4.24
C THR A 268 8.21 -2.73 -4.72
N TYR A 269 8.04 -3.11 -6.00
CA TYR A 269 8.72 -4.24 -6.60
C TYR A 269 10.16 -3.87 -6.96
N ALA A 270 11.12 -4.32 -6.17
CA ALA A 270 12.52 -3.91 -6.28
C ALA A 270 13.17 -4.17 -7.65
N PRO A 271 12.88 -5.29 -8.38
CA PRO A 271 13.51 -5.55 -9.66
C PRO A 271 13.22 -4.52 -10.76
N THR A 272 12.06 -3.87 -10.73
CA THR A 272 11.64 -2.92 -11.78
C THR A 272 11.39 -1.52 -11.26
N GLY A 273 11.08 -1.36 -9.97
CA GLY A 273 10.63 -0.12 -9.37
C GLY A 273 9.12 0.12 -9.47
N ALA A 274 8.34 -0.84 -10.00
CA ALA A 274 6.88 -0.79 -10.01
C ALA A 274 6.32 -0.73 -8.59
N ILE A 275 5.19 -0.02 -8.38
CA ILE A 275 4.49 0.02 -7.10
C ILE A 275 3.09 -0.57 -7.32
N ILE A 276 2.76 -1.64 -6.59
CA ILE A 276 1.44 -2.27 -6.69
C ILE A 276 0.40 -1.53 -5.84
N ALA A 277 -0.85 -1.53 -6.30
CA ALA A 277 -1.94 -0.85 -5.59
C ALA A 277 -2.28 -1.55 -4.26
N ALA A 278 -2.23 -2.88 -4.22
CA ALA A 278 -2.37 -3.66 -2.98
C ALA A 278 -1.73 -5.04 -3.10
N GLY A 279 -1.50 -5.69 -1.95
CA GLY A 279 -0.85 -7.01 -1.89
C GLY A 279 -1.74 -8.20 -2.26
N THR A 280 -3.02 -7.98 -2.54
CA THR A 280 -4.03 -9.02 -2.77
C THR A 280 -4.81 -8.81 -4.06
N THR A 281 -5.57 -9.84 -4.45
CA THR A 281 -6.62 -9.74 -5.46
C THR A 281 -7.97 -10.11 -4.88
N SER A 282 -9.02 -9.56 -5.44
CA SER A 282 -10.41 -10.01 -5.30
C SER A 282 -10.96 -10.02 -3.87
N LEU A 283 -10.40 -9.21 -2.98
CA LEU A 283 -11.09 -8.88 -1.75
C LEU A 283 -12.20 -7.87 -2.04
N PRO A 284 -13.42 -8.06 -1.51
CA PRO A 284 -14.59 -7.35 -1.98
C PRO A 284 -14.72 -5.94 -1.39
N GLU A 285 -15.11 -4.97 -2.21
CA GLU A 285 -15.61 -3.67 -1.79
C GLU A 285 -17.02 -3.79 -1.17
N VAL A 286 -17.76 -4.84 -1.55
CA VAL A 286 -19.07 -5.20 -0.99
C VAL A 286 -19.09 -6.68 -0.64
N LEU A 287 -19.25 -7.01 0.64
CA LEU A 287 -19.27 -8.42 1.06
C LEU A 287 -20.42 -9.20 0.39
N GLY A 288 -20.09 -10.30 -0.27
CA GLY A 288 -21.00 -11.09 -1.10
C GLY A 288 -21.26 -10.49 -2.49
N GLY A 289 -20.65 -9.35 -2.82
CA GLY A 289 -20.81 -8.64 -4.08
C GLY A 289 -19.83 -9.06 -5.16
N SER A 290 -19.87 -8.30 -6.29
CA SER A 290 -19.09 -8.56 -7.50
C SER A 290 -17.92 -7.59 -7.73
N ARG A 291 -17.74 -6.59 -6.87
CA ARG A 291 -16.66 -5.59 -6.94
C ARG A 291 -15.38 -6.14 -6.32
N ASN A 292 -14.72 -7.03 -7.07
CA ASN A 292 -13.57 -7.82 -6.62
C ASN A 292 -12.47 -7.75 -7.70
N TRP A 293 -11.43 -6.94 -7.49
CA TRP A 293 -10.47 -6.58 -8.53
C TRP A 293 -9.05 -7.08 -8.19
N ASP A 294 -8.22 -7.29 -9.20
CA ASP A 294 -6.80 -7.60 -9.00
C ASP A 294 -5.99 -6.31 -8.86
N TYR A 295 -5.44 -6.08 -7.66
CA TYR A 295 -4.65 -4.90 -7.32
C TYR A 295 -3.14 -5.16 -7.20
N ARG A 296 -2.68 -6.34 -7.59
CA ARG A 296 -1.25 -6.70 -7.59
C ARG A 296 -0.50 -6.11 -8.79
N LEU A 297 -1.10 -5.13 -9.46
CA LEU A 297 -0.63 -4.43 -10.64
C LEU A 297 -0.21 -3.00 -10.28
N SER A 298 0.50 -2.34 -11.19
CA SER A 298 1.03 -1.00 -11.00
C SER A 298 0.19 0.04 -11.75
N TRP A 299 -0.68 0.75 -11.02
CA TRP A 299 -1.39 1.91 -11.55
C TRP A 299 -0.47 3.13 -11.60
N VAL A 300 -0.49 3.83 -12.71
CA VAL A 300 0.31 5.05 -12.89
C VAL A 300 -0.10 6.11 -11.89
N ARG A 301 -1.40 6.34 -11.70
CA ARG A 301 -1.97 7.28 -10.73
C ARG A 301 -1.50 6.99 -9.30
N ASP A 302 -1.76 5.78 -8.79
CA ASP A 302 -1.43 5.39 -7.40
C ASP A 302 0.07 5.45 -7.15
N SER A 303 0.84 5.05 -8.15
CA SER A 303 2.30 5.09 -8.10
C SER A 303 2.83 6.53 -8.05
N THR A 304 2.35 7.44 -8.92
CA THR A 304 2.81 8.85 -8.89
C THR A 304 2.48 9.53 -7.57
N LEU A 305 1.31 9.23 -6.98
CA LEU A 305 0.95 9.72 -5.65
C LEU A 305 1.82 9.11 -4.54
N SER A 306 2.16 7.82 -4.66
CA SER A 306 3.09 7.16 -3.72
C SER A 306 4.48 7.79 -3.77
N LEU A 307 4.96 8.13 -4.97
CA LEU A 307 6.24 8.81 -5.16
C LEU A 307 6.23 10.22 -4.59
N PHE A 308 5.09 10.91 -4.69
CA PHE A 308 4.92 12.21 -4.05
C PHE A 308 5.10 12.07 -2.53
N ALA A 309 4.40 11.11 -1.90
CA ALA A 309 4.50 10.83 -0.47
C ALA A 309 5.94 10.45 -0.05
N LEU A 310 6.60 9.55 -0.78
CA LEU A 310 7.98 9.15 -0.50
C LEU A 310 8.97 10.31 -0.69
N SER A 311 8.79 11.12 -1.72
CA SER A 311 9.65 12.29 -1.99
C SER A 311 9.57 13.32 -0.87
N VAL A 312 8.37 13.58 -0.34
CA VAL A 312 8.15 14.49 0.80
C VAL A 312 8.79 13.95 2.09
N LEU A 313 8.90 12.63 2.23
CA LEU A 313 9.64 12.01 3.34
C LEU A 313 11.17 12.02 3.15
N GLY A 314 11.67 12.47 1.99
CA GLY A 314 13.09 12.58 1.68
C GLY A 314 13.70 11.41 0.91
N TYR A 315 12.90 10.43 0.49
CA TYR A 315 13.37 9.33 -0.36
C TYR A 315 13.53 9.79 -1.81
N ARG A 316 14.59 9.33 -2.47
CA ARG A 316 14.96 9.72 -3.85
C ARG A 316 15.07 8.53 -4.79
N GLU A 317 15.50 7.40 -4.29
CA GLU A 317 15.84 6.23 -5.08
C GLU A 317 14.60 5.52 -5.61
N GLU A 318 13.55 5.38 -4.80
CA GLU A 318 12.27 4.78 -5.20
C GLU A 318 11.58 5.62 -6.30
N PRO A 319 11.46 6.97 -6.18
CA PRO A 319 10.98 7.81 -7.25
C PRO A 319 11.79 7.67 -8.57
N GLU A 320 13.10 7.58 -8.48
CA GLU A 320 13.95 7.40 -9.66
C GLU A 320 13.81 6.01 -10.29
N ALA A 321 13.65 4.96 -9.49
CA ALA A 321 13.42 3.61 -9.99
C ALA A 321 12.07 3.52 -10.72
N PHE A 322 11.01 4.06 -10.14
CA PHE A 322 9.70 4.10 -10.80
C PHE A 322 9.72 4.96 -12.08
N ARG A 323 10.41 6.10 -12.07
CA ARG A 323 10.57 6.92 -13.27
C ARG A 323 11.13 6.08 -14.44
N LYS A 324 12.18 5.30 -14.17
CA LYS A 324 12.77 4.39 -15.16
C LYS A 324 11.78 3.32 -15.61
N PHE A 325 11.05 2.72 -14.68
CA PHE A 325 10.00 1.74 -14.98
C PHE A 325 8.95 2.35 -15.91
N LEU A 326 8.38 3.48 -15.56
CA LEU A 326 7.32 4.13 -16.31
C LEU A 326 7.76 4.55 -17.72
N PHE A 327 8.97 5.14 -17.86
CA PHE A 327 9.49 5.49 -19.18
C PHE A 327 9.83 4.27 -20.03
N ASN A 328 10.21 3.15 -19.43
CA ASN A 328 10.42 1.89 -20.16
C ASN A 328 9.08 1.28 -20.65
N CYS A 329 7.99 1.41 -19.89
CA CYS A 329 6.65 1.01 -20.33
C CYS A 329 6.11 1.92 -21.44
N GLY A 330 6.43 3.22 -21.40
CA GLY A 330 5.93 4.24 -22.33
C GLY A 330 6.63 4.24 -23.68
N THR A 331 6.59 3.15 -24.44
CA THR A 331 7.24 3.03 -25.75
C THR A 331 6.44 3.62 -26.91
N GLY A 332 5.23 4.14 -26.66
CA GLY A 332 4.33 4.65 -27.68
C GLY A 332 4.53 6.11 -28.10
N ALA A 333 3.59 6.63 -28.89
CA ALA A 333 3.58 8.03 -29.31
C ALA A 333 3.07 9.00 -28.22
N VAL A 334 2.39 8.47 -27.21
CA VAL A 334 1.82 9.20 -26.06
C VAL A 334 2.27 8.52 -24.78
N PHE A 335 2.46 9.27 -23.71
CA PHE A 335 2.95 8.79 -22.42
C PHE A 335 2.09 9.33 -21.27
N PRO A 336 1.61 8.48 -20.36
CA PRO A 336 1.64 7.01 -20.45
C PRO A 336 0.69 6.47 -21.53
N THR A 337 0.96 5.28 -22.02
CA THR A 337 0.10 4.63 -23.04
C THR A 337 -1.09 3.91 -22.41
N GLN A 338 -0.99 3.51 -21.15
CA GLN A 338 -2.00 2.84 -20.33
C GLN A 338 -2.03 3.44 -18.93
N ILE A 339 -3.11 3.19 -18.22
CA ILE A 339 -3.30 3.64 -16.83
C ILE A 339 -2.71 2.66 -15.80
N VAL A 340 -2.53 1.40 -16.20
CA VAL A 340 -2.05 0.30 -15.35
C VAL A 340 -1.16 -0.63 -16.17
N TYR A 341 -0.10 -1.12 -15.55
CA TYR A 341 0.88 -2.05 -16.10
C TYR A 341 1.09 -3.24 -15.16
N GLY A 342 1.55 -4.38 -15.70
CA GLY A 342 2.11 -5.43 -14.87
C GLY A 342 3.41 -4.97 -14.20
N ILE A 343 3.83 -5.68 -13.16
CA ILE A 343 5.03 -5.29 -12.38
C ILE A 343 6.35 -5.44 -13.14
N HIS A 344 6.36 -6.16 -14.25
CA HIS A 344 7.49 -6.26 -15.18
C HIS A 344 7.34 -5.35 -16.41
N GLY A 345 6.26 -4.55 -16.47
CA GLY A 345 5.94 -3.66 -17.58
C GLY A 345 5.00 -4.27 -18.63
N GLU A 346 4.30 -5.34 -18.30
CA GLU A 346 3.32 -5.98 -19.18
C GLU A 346 2.17 -5.03 -19.51
N HIS A 347 1.80 -5.00 -20.79
CA HIS A 347 0.67 -4.23 -21.32
C HIS A 347 -0.63 -5.05 -21.39
N ASP A 348 -0.53 -6.36 -21.63
CA ASP A 348 -1.67 -7.25 -21.68
C ASP A 348 -2.01 -7.77 -20.28
N LEU A 349 -2.98 -7.14 -19.66
CA LEU A 349 -3.50 -7.49 -18.33
C LEU A 349 -4.91 -8.07 -18.44
N THR A 350 -5.16 -8.89 -19.47
CA THR A 350 -6.47 -9.47 -19.74
C THR A 350 -7.06 -10.09 -18.47
N GLU A 351 -8.19 -9.54 -18.04
CA GLU A 351 -8.93 -9.99 -16.86
C GLU A 351 -9.52 -11.39 -17.11
N ARG A 352 -9.29 -12.28 -16.17
CA ARG A 352 -9.79 -13.66 -16.18
C ARG A 352 -10.50 -13.96 -14.87
N GLU A 353 -11.67 -14.56 -14.96
CA GLU A 353 -12.42 -15.01 -13.79
C GLU A 353 -12.06 -16.45 -13.42
N LEU A 354 -11.73 -16.65 -12.14
CA LEU A 354 -11.50 -17.97 -11.55
C LEU A 354 -12.79 -18.48 -10.93
N THR A 355 -13.71 -18.91 -11.80
CA THR A 355 -15.11 -19.24 -11.45
C THR A 355 -15.25 -20.42 -10.50
N HIS A 356 -14.22 -21.27 -10.36
CA HIS A 356 -14.16 -22.39 -9.45
C HIS A 356 -13.88 -21.98 -7.99
N LEU A 357 -13.37 -20.76 -7.76
CA LEU A 357 -13.13 -20.26 -6.40
C LEU A 357 -14.39 -19.66 -5.78
N ARG A 358 -14.52 -19.79 -4.46
CA ARG A 358 -15.68 -19.30 -3.69
C ARG A 358 -15.71 -17.78 -3.55
N GLY A 359 -14.53 -17.15 -3.54
CA GLY A 359 -14.33 -15.74 -3.19
C GLY A 359 -14.44 -15.49 -1.68
N TYR A 360 -13.81 -14.42 -1.22
CA TYR A 360 -13.84 -14.02 0.17
C TYR A 360 -15.29 -13.79 0.66
N GLY A 361 -15.70 -14.54 1.69
CA GLY A 361 -17.07 -14.46 2.20
C GLY A 361 -18.16 -14.70 1.15
N GLY A 362 -17.88 -15.49 0.10
CA GLY A 362 -18.80 -15.77 -0.99
C GLY A 362 -18.84 -14.69 -2.07
N SER A 363 -17.96 -13.71 -2.05
CA SER A 363 -17.89 -12.60 -3.00
C SER A 363 -17.26 -13.06 -4.31
N ARG A 364 -18.02 -13.03 -5.39
CA ARG A 364 -17.63 -13.53 -6.73
C ARG A 364 -17.80 -12.47 -7.79
N PRO A 365 -17.04 -12.57 -8.90
CA PRO A 365 -15.99 -13.55 -9.22
C PRO A 365 -14.66 -13.24 -8.53
N VAL A 366 -13.77 -14.25 -8.42
CA VAL A 366 -12.35 -14.05 -8.17
C VAL A 366 -11.68 -13.75 -9.50
N ARG A 367 -10.84 -12.70 -9.57
CA ARG A 367 -10.22 -12.22 -10.82
C ARG A 367 -8.70 -12.24 -10.75
N VAL A 368 -8.06 -12.44 -11.89
CA VAL A 368 -6.63 -12.26 -12.13
C VAL A 368 -6.48 -11.42 -13.40
N GLY A 369 -5.63 -10.41 -13.37
CA GLY A 369 -5.59 -9.35 -14.36
C GLY A 369 -6.68 -8.31 -14.11
N ASN A 370 -6.70 -7.21 -14.90
CA ASN A 370 -7.66 -6.13 -14.72
C ASN A 370 -8.01 -5.46 -16.04
N ALA A 371 -9.29 -5.46 -16.39
CA ALA A 371 -9.80 -4.89 -17.65
C ALA A 371 -9.65 -3.36 -17.73
N ALA A 372 -9.36 -2.68 -16.61
CA ALA A 372 -9.05 -1.25 -16.59
C ALA A 372 -7.84 -0.88 -17.48
N HIS A 373 -6.95 -1.85 -17.81
CA HIS A 373 -5.83 -1.60 -18.73
C HIS A 373 -6.26 -1.10 -20.11
N ARG A 374 -7.53 -1.29 -20.49
CA ARG A 374 -8.09 -0.81 -21.77
C ARG A 374 -8.83 0.52 -21.65
N GLN A 375 -9.01 1.03 -20.43
CA GLN A 375 -9.73 2.27 -20.20
C GLN A 375 -8.89 3.48 -20.62
N ARG A 376 -9.59 4.54 -21.02
CA ARG A 376 -8.99 5.85 -21.24
C ARG A 376 -9.36 6.78 -20.10
N GLN A 377 -8.36 7.17 -19.33
CA GLN A 377 -8.50 8.09 -18.21
C GLN A 377 -7.58 9.30 -18.44
N PHE A 378 -8.14 10.49 -18.39
CA PHE A 378 -7.40 11.72 -18.68
C PHE A 378 -6.67 12.29 -17.49
N ASP A 379 -7.06 11.93 -16.26
CA ASP A 379 -6.39 12.38 -15.03
C ASP A 379 -4.94 11.89 -14.95
N VAL A 380 -4.63 10.70 -15.47
CA VAL A 380 -3.29 10.11 -15.42
C VAL A 380 -2.21 11.03 -16.02
N TYR A 381 -2.52 11.80 -17.06
CA TYR A 381 -1.56 12.72 -17.67
C TYR A 381 -1.19 13.87 -16.73
N GLY A 382 -2.19 14.39 -16.02
CA GLY A 382 -1.98 15.42 -14.99
C GLY A 382 -1.18 14.90 -13.81
N GLU A 383 -1.48 13.71 -13.30
CA GLU A 383 -0.75 13.08 -12.19
C GLU A 383 0.74 12.87 -12.54
N VAL A 384 1.04 12.38 -13.74
CA VAL A 384 2.43 12.19 -14.21
C VAL A 384 3.17 13.51 -14.34
N MET A 385 2.55 14.51 -15.00
CA MET A 385 3.20 15.82 -15.21
C MET A 385 3.43 16.56 -13.90
N ASP A 386 2.48 16.47 -12.97
CA ASP A 386 2.59 17.08 -11.64
C ASP A 386 3.73 16.44 -10.84
N TRP A 387 3.79 15.11 -10.81
CA TRP A 387 4.90 14.40 -10.18
C TRP A 387 6.27 14.70 -10.82
N LEU A 388 6.38 14.75 -12.16
CA LEU A 388 7.63 15.08 -12.83
C LEU A 388 8.08 16.51 -12.54
N THR A 389 7.14 17.44 -12.33
CA THR A 389 7.45 18.78 -11.88
C THR A 389 8.06 18.76 -10.47
N LEU A 390 7.46 18.03 -9.54
CA LEU A 390 8.03 17.81 -8.20
C LEU A 390 9.42 17.18 -8.27
N HIS A 391 9.58 16.12 -9.08
CA HIS A 391 10.87 15.45 -9.27
C HIS A 391 11.97 16.44 -9.70
N ARG A 392 11.67 17.33 -10.64
CA ARG A 392 12.61 18.37 -11.09
C ARG A 392 12.91 19.40 -9.98
N GLU A 393 11.90 19.87 -9.26
CA GLU A 393 12.08 20.84 -8.16
C GLU A 393 12.93 20.24 -7.02
N LEU A 394 12.88 18.92 -6.84
CA LEU A 394 13.72 18.18 -5.89
C LEU A 394 15.14 17.86 -6.44
N GLY A 395 15.53 18.46 -7.59
CA GLY A 395 16.87 18.30 -8.18
C GLY A 395 17.01 17.15 -9.17
N GLY A 396 15.92 16.46 -9.51
CA GLY A 396 15.92 15.47 -10.59
C GLY A 396 16.05 16.11 -11.96
N SER A 397 16.41 15.30 -12.97
CA SER A 397 16.59 15.76 -14.36
C SER A 397 15.85 14.85 -15.33
N LEU A 398 15.37 15.44 -16.42
CA LEU A 398 14.74 14.74 -17.54
C LEU A 398 15.68 14.76 -18.74
N ARG A 399 15.85 13.63 -19.40
CA ARG A 399 16.68 13.51 -20.60
C ARG A 399 15.95 14.07 -21.83
N PRO A 400 16.66 14.52 -22.87
CA PRO A 400 16.02 15.04 -24.07
C PRO A 400 14.95 14.14 -24.72
N PRO A 401 15.12 12.81 -24.83
CA PRO A 401 14.05 11.95 -25.32
C PRO A 401 12.80 11.90 -24.44
N GLU A 402 12.97 12.07 -23.13
CA GLU A 402 11.85 12.15 -22.17
C GLU A 402 11.07 13.47 -22.35
N LEU A 403 11.77 14.59 -22.50
CA LEU A 403 11.13 15.88 -22.78
C LEU A 403 10.36 15.86 -24.10
N GLU A 404 10.89 15.20 -25.13
CA GLU A 404 10.18 15.04 -26.41
C GLU A 404 8.92 14.19 -26.26
N LEU A 405 8.98 13.12 -25.47
CA LEU A 405 7.81 12.29 -25.17
C LEU A 405 6.74 13.10 -24.41
N LEU A 406 7.16 13.91 -23.42
CA LEU A 406 6.25 14.80 -22.67
C LEU A 406 5.60 15.84 -23.57
N ARG A 407 6.33 16.41 -24.54
CA ARG A 407 5.76 17.34 -25.52
C ARG A 407 4.64 16.67 -26.33
N ARG A 408 4.91 15.50 -26.90
CA ARG A 408 3.89 14.75 -27.65
C ARG A 408 2.67 14.39 -26.80
N THR A 409 2.90 14.11 -25.52
CA THR A 409 1.82 13.83 -24.57
C THR A 409 0.99 15.08 -24.30
N ALA A 410 1.64 16.24 -24.12
CA ALA A 410 0.93 17.52 -23.95
C ALA A 410 0.14 17.89 -25.21
N ASP A 411 0.70 17.69 -26.41
CA ASP A 411 0.00 17.91 -27.68
C ASP A 411 -1.23 17.02 -27.78
N TYR A 412 -1.10 15.73 -27.42
CA TYR A 412 -2.22 14.80 -27.36
C TYR A 412 -3.32 15.25 -26.39
N VAL A 413 -2.97 15.67 -25.19
CA VAL A 413 -3.93 16.16 -24.20
C VAL A 413 -4.62 17.42 -24.74
N ALA A 414 -3.89 18.34 -25.35
CA ALA A 414 -4.44 19.57 -25.93
C ALA A 414 -5.46 19.29 -27.05
N GLU A 415 -5.27 18.20 -27.81
CA GLU A 415 -6.16 17.79 -28.89
C GLU A 415 -7.39 17.01 -28.39
N HIS A 416 -7.21 16.13 -27.36
CA HIS A 416 -8.22 15.12 -26.96
C HIS A 416 -8.93 15.40 -25.64
N TRP A 417 -8.59 16.45 -24.89
CA TRP A 417 -9.16 16.75 -23.57
C TRP A 417 -10.71 16.84 -23.55
N CYS A 418 -11.32 17.22 -24.67
CA CYS A 418 -12.78 17.36 -24.79
C CYS A 418 -13.51 16.01 -24.91
N GLU A 419 -12.81 14.90 -25.10
CA GLU A 419 -13.41 13.58 -25.22
C GLU A 419 -13.84 12.99 -23.87
N PRO A 420 -14.82 12.07 -23.83
CA PRO A 420 -15.20 11.38 -22.61
C PRO A 420 -14.18 10.29 -22.21
N GLY A 421 -14.20 9.87 -20.96
CA GLY A 421 -13.36 8.80 -20.41
C GLY A 421 -14.03 8.09 -19.25
N GLN A 422 -13.34 7.17 -18.55
CA GLN A 422 -13.88 6.38 -17.44
C GLN A 422 -13.71 7.02 -16.06
N GLY A 423 -13.02 8.16 -16.00
CA GLY A 423 -12.79 8.90 -14.75
C GLY A 423 -11.79 8.25 -13.79
N PHE A 424 -11.52 8.93 -12.69
CA PHE A 424 -10.54 8.56 -11.68
C PHE A 424 -10.82 7.19 -11.02
N TRP A 425 -12.09 6.85 -10.85
CA TRP A 425 -12.54 5.63 -10.16
C TRP A 425 -12.72 4.42 -11.07
N GLU A 426 -12.36 4.54 -12.37
CA GLU A 426 -12.39 3.40 -13.33
C GLU A 426 -13.78 2.83 -13.55
N GLU A 427 -14.79 3.74 -13.61
CA GLU A 427 -16.18 3.30 -13.77
C GLU A 427 -16.35 2.36 -14.98
N ARG A 428 -17.13 1.33 -14.80
CA ARG A 428 -17.36 0.29 -15.82
C ARG A 428 -18.49 0.63 -16.77
N ASP A 429 -19.17 1.75 -16.55
CA ASP A 429 -20.19 2.32 -17.43
C ASP A 429 -19.60 2.98 -18.68
N GLU A 430 -20.49 3.50 -19.55
CA GLU A 430 -20.12 4.28 -20.72
C GLU A 430 -19.24 5.48 -20.35
N PRO A 431 -18.25 5.83 -21.18
CA PRO A 431 -17.36 6.95 -20.92
C PRO A 431 -18.12 8.27 -20.73
N GLN A 432 -17.74 9.06 -19.73
CA GLN A 432 -18.38 10.34 -19.39
C GLN A 432 -17.37 11.48 -19.35
N HIS A 433 -17.88 12.73 -19.25
CA HIS A 433 -17.05 13.92 -19.08
C HIS A 433 -16.85 14.21 -17.59
N PHE A 434 -15.96 13.46 -16.93
CA PHE A 434 -15.63 13.65 -15.52
C PHE A 434 -14.93 14.98 -15.31
N VAL A 435 -15.44 15.80 -14.38
CA VAL A 435 -14.94 17.15 -14.12
C VAL A 435 -13.48 17.12 -13.66
N TYR A 436 -13.15 16.22 -12.73
CA TYR A 436 -11.77 16.06 -12.25
C TYR A 436 -10.81 15.71 -13.40
N GLY A 437 -11.17 14.80 -14.31
CA GLY A 437 -10.37 14.46 -15.48
C GLY A 437 -10.11 15.66 -16.39
N LYS A 438 -11.11 16.58 -16.58
CA LYS A 438 -10.92 17.81 -17.36
C LYS A 438 -9.96 18.78 -16.67
N MET A 439 -10.07 18.91 -15.34
CA MET A 439 -9.14 19.71 -14.56
C MET A 439 -7.71 19.16 -14.62
N MET A 440 -7.55 17.83 -14.58
CA MET A 440 -6.26 17.18 -14.70
C MET A 440 -5.64 17.31 -16.10
N CYS A 441 -6.45 17.41 -17.16
CA CYS A 441 -5.94 17.82 -18.49
C CYS A 441 -5.33 19.22 -18.45
N TRP A 442 -5.97 20.15 -17.76
CA TRP A 442 -5.42 21.50 -17.56
C TRP A 442 -4.11 21.44 -16.77
N VAL A 443 -4.06 20.67 -15.67
CA VAL A 443 -2.84 20.44 -14.87
C VAL A 443 -1.73 19.87 -15.75
N ALA A 444 -2.03 18.88 -16.59
CA ALA A 444 -1.04 18.30 -17.51
C ALA A 444 -0.39 19.36 -18.40
N LEU A 445 -1.18 20.27 -18.98
CA LEU A 445 -0.66 21.32 -19.85
C LEU A 445 0.07 22.42 -19.09
N ASP A 446 -0.41 22.82 -17.91
CA ASP A 446 0.26 23.79 -17.06
C ASP A 446 1.66 23.30 -16.64
N ARG A 447 1.74 22.07 -16.13
CA ARG A 447 3.01 21.46 -15.74
C ARG A 447 3.92 21.17 -16.95
N ALA A 448 3.34 20.79 -18.09
CA ALA A 448 4.13 20.64 -19.33
C ALA A 448 4.76 21.97 -19.76
N GLN A 449 4.06 23.10 -19.69
CA GLN A 449 4.64 24.42 -19.99
C GLN A 449 5.82 24.74 -19.07
N VAL A 450 5.73 24.40 -17.78
CA VAL A 450 6.82 24.54 -16.82
C VAL A 450 8.00 23.64 -17.21
N LEU A 451 7.76 22.33 -17.45
CA LEU A 451 8.79 21.35 -17.77
C LEU A 451 9.49 21.64 -19.11
N LEU A 452 8.75 22.07 -20.13
CA LEU A 452 9.22 22.33 -21.49
C LEU A 452 9.66 23.80 -21.70
N GLN A 453 9.45 24.68 -20.71
CA GLN A 453 9.74 26.11 -20.78
C GLN A 453 9.08 26.78 -22.00
N CYS A 454 7.79 26.53 -22.22
CA CYS A 454 7.01 27.09 -23.33
C CYS A 454 5.69 27.72 -22.84
N ARG A 455 4.92 28.33 -23.77
CA ARG A 455 3.58 28.88 -23.54
C ARG A 455 2.59 28.47 -24.64
N ASP A 456 2.83 27.32 -25.25
CA ASP A 456 2.14 26.88 -26.46
C ASP A 456 0.67 26.51 -26.18
N TYR A 457 0.31 26.21 -24.92
CA TYR A 457 -1.01 25.68 -24.53
C TYR A 457 -1.93 26.70 -23.86
N ASP A 458 -1.53 27.98 -23.71
CA ASP A 458 -2.33 29.01 -23.01
C ASP A 458 -3.77 29.16 -23.58
N ALA A 459 -3.94 29.05 -24.89
CA ALA A 459 -5.25 29.21 -25.52
C ALA A 459 -6.20 28.03 -25.18
N VAL A 460 -5.72 26.79 -25.29
CA VAL A 460 -6.54 25.61 -24.99
C VAL A 460 -6.85 25.53 -23.50
N MET A 461 -5.90 25.90 -22.63
CA MET A 461 -6.09 25.95 -21.18
C MET A 461 -7.21 26.94 -20.79
N ARG A 462 -7.27 28.10 -21.41
CA ARG A 462 -8.39 29.05 -21.20
C ARG A 462 -9.74 28.43 -21.60
N THR A 463 -9.78 27.74 -22.74
CA THR A 463 -11.00 27.04 -23.19
C THR A 463 -11.43 25.95 -22.20
N MET A 464 -10.47 25.19 -21.64
CA MET A 464 -10.75 24.19 -20.59
C MET A 464 -11.38 24.83 -19.35
N VAL A 465 -10.82 25.95 -18.87
CA VAL A 465 -11.36 26.68 -17.71
C VAL A 465 -12.79 27.15 -17.97
N GLU A 466 -13.05 27.77 -19.13
CA GLU A 466 -14.38 28.24 -19.52
C GLU A 466 -15.39 27.08 -19.61
N ASP A 467 -14.99 25.91 -20.14
CA ASP A 467 -15.87 24.76 -20.26
C ASP A 467 -16.19 24.12 -18.90
N VAL A 468 -15.18 23.96 -18.03
CA VAL A 468 -15.38 23.45 -16.67
C VAL A 468 -16.27 24.42 -15.87
N HIS A 469 -16.05 25.74 -15.96
CA HIS A 469 -16.91 26.71 -15.28
C HIS A 469 -18.36 26.64 -15.74
N ARG A 470 -18.60 26.45 -17.04
CA ARG A 470 -19.93 26.42 -17.62
C ARG A 470 -20.68 25.10 -17.33
N ARG A 471 -19.99 23.94 -17.39
CA ARG A 471 -20.61 22.60 -17.37
C ARG A 471 -20.30 21.81 -16.11
N GLY A 472 -19.11 22.02 -15.52
CA GLY A 472 -18.60 21.28 -14.39
C GLY A 472 -19.04 21.82 -13.02
N ILE A 473 -19.62 23.04 -12.96
CA ILE A 473 -20.09 23.65 -11.73
C ILE A 473 -21.62 23.57 -11.67
N ALA A 474 -22.15 23.05 -10.59
CA ALA A 474 -23.58 22.97 -10.33
C ALA A 474 -24.18 24.35 -10.02
N PRO A 475 -25.51 24.58 -10.18
CA PRO A 475 -26.14 25.85 -9.85
C PRO A 475 -25.94 26.31 -8.40
N ARG A 476 -25.68 25.38 -7.47
CA ARG A 476 -25.35 25.66 -6.06
C ARG A 476 -23.88 26.02 -5.83
N GLY A 477 -23.06 26.03 -6.91
CA GLY A 477 -21.67 26.48 -6.88
C GLY A 477 -20.62 25.41 -6.61
N TYR A 478 -20.97 24.15 -6.41
CA TYR A 478 -20.02 23.04 -6.18
C TYR A 478 -19.59 22.36 -7.49
N LEU A 479 -18.44 21.71 -7.48
CA LEU A 479 -17.94 20.87 -8.57
C LEU A 479 -18.76 19.59 -8.68
N ARG A 480 -19.25 19.32 -9.89
CA ARG A 480 -19.95 18.08 -10.23
C ARG A 480 -18.99 16.91 -10.38
N LYS A 481 -19.48 15.68 -10.23
CA LYS A 481 -18.75 14.45 -10.60
C LYS A 481 -18.44 14.43 -12.11
N CYS A 482 -19.47 14.60 -12.93
CA CYS A 482 -19.36 14.68 -14.38
C CYS A 482 -20.30 15.75 -14.94
N TYR A 483 -20.07 16.16 -16.19
CA TYR A 483 -20.98 17.09 -16.88
C TYR A 483 -22.40 16.51 -16.91
N ASP A 484 -23.37 17.37 -16.83
CA ASP A 484 -24.81 17.02 -16.91
C ASP A 484 -25.33 16.15 -15.74
N SER A 485 -24.55 16.04 -14.63
CA SER A 485 -24.93 15.36 -13.39
C SER A 485 -24.87 16.33 -12.20
N ASP A 486 -25.76 16.20 -11.23
CA ASP A 486 -25.71 16.99 -9.98
C ASP A 486 -25.06 16.20 -8.82
N LEU A 487 -24.44 15.04 -9.12
CA LEU A 487 -23.68 14.28 -8.13
C LEU A 487 -22.35 14.97 -7.83
N VAL A 488 -21.93 14.89 -6.56
CA VAL A 488 -20.60 15.30 -6.10
C VAL A 488 -19.71 14.05 -6.00
N ASP A 489 -18.39 14.26 -6.13
CA ASP A 489 -17.37 13.22 -6.05
C ASP A 489 -16.29 13.64 -5.04
N ALA A 490 -15.89 12.73 -4.18
CA ALA A 490 -14.85 12.98 -3.16
C ALA A 490 -13.46 13.28 -3.77
N VAL A 491 -13.18 12.88 -5.02
CA VAL A 491 -11.93 13.26 -5.69
C VAL A 491 -11.80 14.79 -5.84
N ALA A 492 -12.92 15.53 -5.84
CA ALA A 492 -12.91 16.98 -5.85
C ALA A 492 -12.26 17.60 -4.59
N LEU A 493 -12.11 16.84 -3.49
CA LEU A 493 -11.36 17.26 -2.31
C LEU A 493 -9.87 17.48 -2.59
N ARG A 494 -9.32 16.93 -3.68
CA ARG A 494 -7.94 17.16 -4.12
C ARG A 494 -7.76 18.45 -4.92
N THR A 495 -8.84 19.09 -5.34
CA THR A 495 -8.80 20.31 -6.16
C THR A 495 -7.92 21.44 -5.60
N PRO A 496 -7.84 21.65 -4.26
CA PRO A 496 -6.99 22.72 -3.72
C PRO A 496 -5.51 22.61 -4.08
N THR A 497 -5.03 21.41 -4.40
CA THR A 497 -3.61 21.18 -4.74
C THR A 497 -3.30 21.37 -6.22
N LEU A 498 -4.31 21.54 -7.08
CA LEU A 498 -4.15 21.51 -8.53
C LEU A 498 -3.80 22.88 -9.16
N ASP A 499 -4.03 23.99 -8.46
CA ASP A 499 -3.94 25.38 -8.96
C ASP A 499 -4.93 25.70 -10.10
N PHE A 500 -5.91 24.82 -10.34
CA PHE A 500 -6.94 25.07 -11.34
C PHE A 500 -7.77 26.30 -10.99
N PRO A 501 -7.96 27.27 -11.91
CA PRO A 501 -8.67 28.52 -11.62
C PRO A 501 -10.16 28.27 -11.36
N LEU A 502 -10.57 28.22 -10.09
CA LEU A 502 -11.98 28.11 -9.69
C LEU A 502 -12.60 29.47 -9.41
N PRO A 503 -13.91 29.65 -9.67
CA PRO A 503 -14.64 30.82 -9.22
C PRO A 503 -14.62 30.96 -7.68
N PRO A 504 -14.64 32.19 -7.15
CA PRO A 504 -14.70 32.43 -5.71
C PRO A 504 -15.86 31.65 -5.05
N GLY A 505 -15.55 30.96 -3.95
CA GLY A 505 -16.54 30.19 -3.19
C GLY A 505 -16.82 28.77 -3.72
N CYS A 506 -16.38 28.42 -4.93
CA CYS A 506 -16.65 27.08 -5.51
C CYS A 506 -16.03 25.95 -4.67
N LEU A 507 -14.78 26.11 -4.24
CA LEU A 507 -14.11 25.12 -3.37
C LEU A 507 -14.88 24.90 -2.06
N GLN A 508 -15.29 26.00 -1.38
CA GLN A 508 -16.05 25.88 -0.14
C GLN A 508 -17.40 25.17 -0.35
N ALA A 509 -18.12 25.55 -1.44
CA ALA A 509 -19.39 24.91 -1.78
C ALA A 509 -19.21 23.41 -2.09
N THR A 510 -18.10 23.03 -2.72
CA THR A 510 -17.76 21.63 -3.02
C THR A 510 -17.50 20.85 -1.72
N ILE A 511 -16.71 21.40 -0.79
CA ILE A 511 -16.44 20.76 0.50
C ILE A 511 -17.74 20.60 1.30
N ASP A 512 -18.59 21.64 1.34
CA ASP A 512 -19.85 21.58 2.07
C ASP A 512 -20.81 20.52 1.47
N GLU A 513 -20.87 20.38 0.15
CA GLU A 513 -21.67 19.34 -0.51
C GLU A 513 -21.10 17.93 -0.27
N VAL A 514 -19.77 17.74 -0.30
CA VAL A 514 -19.12 16.47 0.07
C VAL A 514 -19.43 16.12 1.53
N MET A 515 -19.32 17.09 2.45
CA MET A 515 -19.59 16.86 3.87
C MET A 515 -21.06 16.48 4.11
N ASP A 516 -22.00 17.08 3.39
CA ASP A 516 -23.44 16.77 3.51
C ASP A 516 -23.80 15.39 2.93
N LYS A 517 -23.17 14.98 1.82
CA LYS A 517 -23.59 13.82 1.04
C LYS A 517 -22.74 12.57 1.27
N LEU A 518 -21.42 12.72 1.49
CA LEU A 518 -20.47 11.62 1.42
C LEU A 518 -19.80 11.29 2.76
N VAL A 519 -19.78 12.22 3.74
CA VAL A 519 -19.08 12.01 5.01
C VAL A 519 -19.93 11.18 5.97
N THR A 520 -19.27 10.24 6.64
CA THR A 520 -19.81 9.40 7.72
C THR A 520 -18.92 9.52 8.96
N PRO A 521 -19.32 9.01 10.12
CA PRO A 521 -18.46 8.99 11.30
C PRO A 521 -17.16 8.17 11.15
N ARG A 522 -17.04 7.32 10.10
CA ARG A 522 -15.90 6.41 9.89
C ARG A 522 -15.07 6.73 8.67
N GLY A 523 -15.54 7.59 7.77
CA GLY A 523 -14.84 7.91 6.53
C GLY A 523 -15.71 8.67 5.53
N VAL A 524 -15.27 8.70 4.28
CA VAL A 524 -15.91 9.43 3.19
C VAL A 524 -16.15 8.46 2.02
N TYR A 525 -17.39 8.40 1.52
CA TYR A 525 -17.71 7.66 0.30
C TYR A 525 -17.05 8.32 -0.92
N ARG A 526 -16.68 7.53 -1.92
CA ARG A 526 -16.18 8.07 -3.21
C ARG A 526 -17.23 8.96 -3.87
N TYR A 527 -18.43 8.46 -4.01
CA TYR A 527 -19.63 9.13 -4.54
C TYR A 527 -20.87 8.32 -4.10
N LYS A 528 -22.04 8.85 -4.38
CA LYS A 528 -23.30 8.12 -4.26
C LYS A 528 -24.06 8.22 -5.59
N GLY A 529 -24.37 7.09 -6.18
CA GLY A 529 -25.03 7.00 -7.48
C GLY A 529 -24.68 5.70 -8.18
N SER A 530 -25.38 5.39 -9.28
CA SER A 530 -25.07 4.22 -10.09
C SER A 530 -23.77 4.43 -10.87
N ASP A 531 -22.96 3.41 -10.95
CA ASP A 531 -21.73 3.30 -11.74
C ASP A 531 -21.69 2.02 -12.60
N GLY A 532 -22.88 1.41 -12.81
CA GLY A 532 -23.06 0.20 -13.58
C GLY A 532 -22.81 -1.10 -12.80
N LEU A 533 -22.50 -1.02 -11.50
CA LEU A 533 -22.26 -2.18 -10.64
C LEU A 533 -23.27 -2.24 -9.49
N ASP A 534 -23.62 -3.45 -9.07
CA ASP A 534 -24.54 -3.68 -7.96
C ASP A 534 -23.87 -3.50 -6.57
N GLY A 535 -24.65 -3.03 -5.59
CA GLY A 535 -24.30 -2.92 -4.18
C GLY A 535 -23.72 -1.55 -3.79
N ASP A 536 -23.88 -1.20 -2.50
CA ASP A 536 -23.32 0.01 -1.88
C ASP A 536 -21.92 -0.32 -1.34
N GLU A 537 -20.93 0.46 -1.73
CA GLU A 537 -19.54 0.34 -1.28
C GLU A 537 -19.34 0.83 0.16
N GLY A 538 -18.18 0.54 0.73
CA GLY A 538 -17.70 1.14 1.96
C GLY A 538 -17.26 2.60 1.79
N THR A 539 -16.81 3.23 2.90
CA THR A 539 -16.13 4.52 2.83
C THR A 539 -14.68 4.30 2.39
N PHE A 540 -14.23 5.08 1.41
CA PHE A 540 -12.89 4.97 0.86
C PHE A 540 -11.87 5.68 1.75
N VAL A 541 -10.88 4.96 2.26
CA VAL A 541 -9.95 5.46 3.29
C VAL A 541 -9.19 6.71 2.82
N ALA A 542 -8.69 6.71 1.57
CA ALA A 542 -7.97 7.85 1.01
C ALA A 542 -8.82 9.12 0.95
N CYS A 543 -10.13 9.01 0.62
CA CYS A 543 -11.05 10.15 0.61
C CYS A 543 -11.18 10.78 2.00
N GLY A 544 -11.11 9.96 3.06
CA GLY A 544 -11.06 10.46 4.44
C GLY A 544 -9.86 11.37 4.69
N PHE A 545 -8.67 10.99 4.23
CA PHE A 545 -7.48 11.84 4.36
C PHE A 545 -7.52 13.06 3.41
N TRP A 546 -8.11 12.97 2.21
CA TRP A 546 -8.28 14.13 1.33
C TRP A 546 -9.24 15.18 1.90
N LEU A 547 -10.22 14.77 2.72
CA LEU A 547 -11.07 15.73 3.44
C LEU A 547 -10.24 16.59 4.41
N LEU A 548 -9.26 15.99 5.09
CA LEU A 548 -8.30 16.74 5.91
C LEU A 548 -7.62 17.85 5.12
N ASP A 549 -7.07 17.49 3.95
CA ASP A 549 -6.36 18.47 3.10
C ASP A 549 -7.29 19.63 2.71
N ALA A 550 -8.49 19.31 2.24
CA ALA A 550 -9.48 20.32 1.85
C ALA A 550 -9.90 21.24 3.01
N LEU A 551 -10.01 20.69 4.23
CA LEU A 551 -10.29 21.48 5.44
C LEU A 551 -9.13 22.42 5.79
N LEU A 552 -7.87 22.00 5.63
CA LEU A 552 -6.70 22.85 5.86
C LEU A 552 -6.66 24.01 4.86
N PHE A 553 -6.89 23.76 3.57
CA PHE A 553 -6.93 24.79 2.54
C PHE A 553 -8.07 25.81 2.72
N THR A 554 -9.12 25.45 3.46
CA THR A 554 -10.23 26.37 3.80
C THR A 554 -10.12 26.97 5.21
N GLY A 555 -8.96 26.82 5.86
CA GLY A 555 -8.65 27.42 7.17
C GLY A 555 -9.33 26.76 8.38
N LYS A 556 -9.91 25.57 8.20
CA LYS A 556 -10.63 24.80 9.25
C LYS A 556 -9.66 23.86 10.00
N LYS A 557 -8.52 24.38 10.46
CA LYS A 557 -7.43 23.58 11.06
C LYS A 557 -7.87 22.67 12.21
N LEU A 558 -8.67 23.17 13.16
CA LEU A 558 -9.13 22.35 14.30
C LEU A 558 -9.99 21.17 13.84
N GLN A 559 -10.91 21.42 12.90
CA GLN A 559 -11.75 20.37 12.33
C GLN A 559 -10.91 19.36 11.55
N ALA A 560 -9.89 19.82 10.82
CA ALA A 560 -8.94 18.98 10.12
C ALA A 560 -8.19 18.04 11.08
N GLN A 561 -7.72 18.56 12.22
CA GLN A 561 -7.01 17.77 13.22
C GLN A 561 -7.92 16.72 13.88
N GLU A 562 -9.13 17.09 14.30
CA GLU A 562 -10.12 16.15 14.87
C GLU A 562 -10.48 15.03 13.88
N TRP A 563 -10.60 15.40 12.60
CA TRP A 563 -10.88 14.44 11.54
C TRP A 563 -9.70 13.51 11.29
N PHE A 564 -8.46 14.02 11.27
CA PHE A 564 -7.25 13.20 11.14
C PHE A 564 -7.14 12.17 12.25
N ASP A 565 -7.38 12.58 13.50
CA ASP A 565 -7.42 11.65 14.64
C ASP A 565 -8.50 10.57 14.47
N THR A 566 -9.64 10.93 13.86
CA THR A 566 -10.69 9.96 13.54
C THR A 566 -10.22 8.95 12.52
N MET A 567 -9.54 9.38 11.46
CA MET A 567 -8.99 8.49 10.44
C MET A 567 -7.84 7.62 10.98
N LEU A 568 -6.99 8.13 11.86
CA LEU A 568 -5.95 7.33 12.52
C LEU A 568 -6.53 6.16 13.33
N ARG A 569 -7.67 6.36 14.00
CA ARG A 569 -8.37 5.29 14.75
C ARG A 569 -8.97 4.20 13.86
N GLN A 570 -9.07 4.41 12.56
CA GLN A 570 -9.55 3.40 11.61
C GLN A 570 -8.49 2.36 11.24
N ALA A 571 -7.21 2.59 11.53
CA ALA A 571 -6.16 1.58 11.33
C ALA A 571 -6.46 0.28 12.08
N ASN A 572 -5.92 -0.84 11.60
CA ASN A 572 -5.94 -2.06 12.39
C ASN A 572 -4.92 -2.03 13.55
N ASP A 573 -4.87 -3.10 14.32
CA ASP A 573 -4.01 -3.22 15.52
C ASP A 573 -2.50 -3.13 15.26
N VAL A 574 -2.07 -3.23 14.00
CA VAL A 574 -0.67 -3.08 13.59
C VAL A 574 -0.43 -1.86 12.67
N GLY A 575 -1.41 -0.95 12.59
CA GLY A 575 -1.28 0.34 11.89
C GLY A 575 -1.43 0.25 10.37
N LEU A 576 -2.15 -0.74 9.85
CA LEU A 576 -2.40 -0.91 8.41
C LEU A 576 -3.84 -0.55 8.04
N TYR A 577 -4.04 -0.23 6.75
CA TYR A 577 -5.33 0.12 6.17
C TYR A 577 -5.62 -0.74 4.94
N ALA A 578 -6.91 -1.09 4.78
CA ALA A 578 -7.47 -1.60 3.54
C ALA A 578 -7.88 -0.43 2.62
N GLU A 579 -8.54 -0.74 1.54
CA GLU A 579 -9.11 0.21 0.59
C GLU A 579 -10.28 0.97 1.19
N GLU A 580 -11.21 0.23 1.79
CA GLU A 580 -12.46 0.75 2.29
C GLU A 580 -12.78 0.25 3.70
N ILE A 581 -13.72 0.95 4.32
CA ILE A 581 -14.27 0.63 5.63
C ILE A 581 -15.78 0.65 5.55
N ASP A 582 -16.43 -0.42 5.95
CA ASP A 582 -17.87 -0.46 6.10
C ASP A 582 -18.34 0.60 7.12
N ALA A 583 -19.21 1.49 6.67
CA ALA A 583 -19.61 2.67 7.47
C ALA A 583 -20.35 2.31 8.75
N GLU A 584 -21.04 1.17 8.80
CA GLU A 584 -21.83 0.73 9.94
C GLU A 584 -21.03 -0.14 10.90
N SER A 585 -20.44 -1.22 10.40
CA SER A 585 -19.73 -2.21 11.22
C SER A 585 -18.28 -1.83 11.53
N GLY A 586 -17.64 -1.01 10.68
CA GLY A 586 -16.20 -0.69 10.74
C GLY A 586 -15.29 -1.82 10.25
N ARG A 587 -15.82 -2.84 9.58
CA ARG A 587 -15.02 -3.91 8.95
C ARG A 587 -14.23 -3.34 7.78
N PHE A 588 -13.05 -3.92 7.53
CA PHE A 588 -12.29 -3.61 6.33
C PHE A 588 -12.92 -4.28 5.11
N LEU A 589 -12.89 -3.55 3.99
CA LEU A 589 -13.34 -3.98 2.68
C LEU A 589 -12.25 -3.65 1.64
N GLY A 590 -12.35 -4.29 0.47
CA GLY A 590 -11.38 -4.11 -0.60
C GLY A 590 -10.02 -4.75 -0.34
N ASN A 591 -9.08 -4.53 -1.25
CA ASN A 591 -7.77 -5.16 -1.20
C ASN A 591 -6.84 -4.57 -0.11
N PHE A 592 -5.90 -5.40 0.39
CA PHE A 592 -5.14 -5.12 1.60
C PHE A 592 -3.66 -5.56 1.49
N PRO A 593 -2.71 -4.82 2.13
CA PRO A 593 -2.84 -3.41 2.48
C PRO A 593 -2.89 -2.56 1.21
N GLN A 594 -3.58 -1.41 1.23
CA GLN A 594 -3.71 -0.57 0.04
C GLN A 594 -2.74 0.62 0.07
N ALA A 595 -2.01 0.80 -1.04
CA ALA A 595 -1.03 1.87 -1.19
C ALA A 595 -1.66 3.27 -1.09
N LEU A 596 -2.81 3.49 -1.77
CA LEU A 596 -3.51 4.77 -1.82
C LEU A 596 -3.93 5.26 -0.43
N SER A 597 -4.37 4.34 0.44
CA SER A 597 -4.74 4.64 1.83
C SER A 597 -3.53 5.11 2.65
N HIS A 598 -2.39 4.43 2.52
CA HIS A 598 -1.16 4.75 3.25
C HIS A 598 -0.48 6.04 2.76
N LEU A 599 -0.45 6.27 1.44
CA LEU A 599 0.12 7.52 0.91
C LEU A 599 -0.72 8.75 1.30
N ALA A 600 -2.06 8.60 1.33
CA ALA A 600 -2.94 9.69 1.73
C ALA A 600 -2.76 10.07 3.21
N LEU A 601 -2.54 9.09 4.09
CA LEU A 601 -2.15 9.33 5.48
C LEU A 601 -0.84 10.13 5.57
N ILE A 602 0.20 9.72 4.84
CA ILE A 602 1.50 10.42 4.85
C ILE A 602 1.32 11.87 4.41
N HIS A 603 0.61 12.08 3.29
CA HIS A 603 0.36 13.42 2.76
C HIS A 603 -0.36 14.29 3.78
N GLY A 604 -1.46 13.81 4.34
CA GLY A 604 -2.25 14.54 5.34
C GLY A 604 -1.47 14.86 6.62
N ALA A 605 -0.67 13.90 7.13
CA ALA A 605 0.17 14.12 8.32
C ALA A 605 1.23 15.21 8.09
N VAL A 606 1.90 15.17 6.94
CA VAL A 606 2.92 16.15 6.56
C VAL A 606 2.31 17.54 6.36
N LEU A 607 1.17 17.61 5.67
CA LEU A 607 0.48 18.89 5.42
C LEU A 607 -0.02 19.52 6.72
N LEU A 608 -0.57 18.71 7.65
CA LEU A 608 -0.98 19.17 8.96
C LEU A 608 0.19 19.75 9.77
N ASP A 609 1.32 19.06 9.76
CA ASP A 609 2.56 19.49 10.42
C ASP A 609 3.11 20.80 9.82
N PHE A 610 3.09 20.92 8.49
CA PHE A 610 3.50 22.16 7.79
C PHE A 610 2.62 23.36 8.18
N VAL A 611 1.31 23.17 8.23
CA VAL A 611 0.39 24.24 8.67
C VAL A 611 0.56 24.55 10.16
N GLU A 612 0.92 23.54 10.98
CA GLU A 612 1.20 23.74 12.41
C GLU A 612 2.41 24.67 12.63
N HIS A 613 3.50 24.41 11.90
CA HIS A 613 4.78 25.11 12.10
C HIS A 613 4.97 26.35 11.22
N GLY A 614 4.45 26.34 9.99
CA GLY A 614 4.63 27.40 9.02
C GLY A 614 3.41 28.31 8.84
N GLY A 615 2.31 28.02 9.56
CA GLY A 615 1.05 28.77 9.40
C GLY A 615 0.31 28.46 8.08
N PRO A 616 -0.82 29.10 7.83
CA PRO A 616 -1.60 28.88 6.60
C PRO A 616 -0.90 29.39 5.33
N GLU A 617 0.16 30.18 5.47
CA GLU A 617 0.96 30.72 4.34
C GLU A 617 1.63 29.59 3.53
N VAL A 618 1.93 28.46 4.15
CA VAL A 618 2.52 27.28 3.45
C VAL A 618 1.60 26.69 2.39
N LEU A 619 0.30 26.96 2.47
CA LEU A 619 -0.70 26.52 1.50
C LEU A 619 -0.93 27.54 0.37
N GLN A 620 -0.36 28.72 0.47
CA GLN A 620 -0.54 29.79 -0.51
C GLN A 620 0.42 29.63 -1.70
N GLY A 621 0.08 30.33 -2.79
CA GLY A 621 0.88 30.32 -4.01
C GLY A 621 0.55 29.17 -4.94
N THR A 622 1.37 29.01 -5.95
CA THR A 622 1.27 27.94 -6.94
C THR A 622 1.73 26.61 -6.38
N HIS A 623 1.46 25.53 -7.10
CA HIS A 623 2.03 24.22 -6.78
C HIS A 623 3.57 24.29 -6.64
N ALA A 624 4.25 24.99 -7.54
CA ALA A 624 5.70 25.17 -7.48
C ALA A 624 6.16 25.90 -6.19
N ASP A 625 5.41 26.92 -5.74
CA ASP A 625 5.72 27.64 -4.49
C ASP A 625 5.59 26.72 -3.27
N ARG A 626 4.54 25.90 -3.22
CA ARG A 626 4.32 24.91 -2.15
C ARG A 626 5.39 23.83 -2.14
N VAL A 627 5.78 23.32 -3.31
CA VAL A 627 6.88 22.35 -3.47
C VAL A 627 8.19 22.93 -2.96
N GLN A 628 8.55 24.14 -3.37
CA GLN A 628 9.77 24.80 -2.89
C GLN A 628 9.74 25.03 -1.37
N HIS A 629 8.56 25.33 -0.82
CA HIS A 629 8.40 25.46 0.63
C HIS A 629 8.62 24.14 1.36
N ALA A 630 8.02 23.06 0.84
CA ALA A 630 8.21 21.71 1.37
C ALA A 630 9.67 21.27 1.30
N VAL A 631 10.38 21.55 0.19
CA VAL A 631 11.82 21.26 0.04
C VAL A 631 12.63 21.99 1.11
N ARG A 632 12.39 23.29 1.32
CA ARG A 632 13.11 24.08 2.34
C ARG A 632 12.89 23.53 3.74
N MET A 633 11.64 23.20 4.10
CA MET A 633 11.33 22.62 5.42
C MET A 633 12.01 21.27 5.61
N MET A 634 12.05 20.42 4.57
CA MET A 634 12.77 19.14 4.62
C MET A 634 14.28 19.33 4.78
N GLU A 635 14.88 20.28 4.07
CA GLU A 635 16.32 20.59 4.20
C GLU A 635 16.68 21.12 5.59
N GLU A 636 15.83 21.96 6.17
CA GLU A 636 15.99 22.48 7.53
C GLU A 636 15.88 21.35 8.56
N ALA A 637 14.87 20.49 8.41
CA ALA A 637 14.71 19.30 9.24
C ALA A 637 15.91 18.34 9.10
N ASN A 638 16.47 18.17 7.91
CA ASN A 638 17.64 17.36 7.65
C ASN A 638 18.92 17.98 8.22
N ARG A 639 19.09 19.31 8.15
CA ARG A 639 20.23 20.02 8.78
C ARG A 639 20.20 19.91 10.31
N ALA A 640 19.03 20.00 10.92
CA ALA A 640 18.87 19.79 12.36
C ALA A 640 19.24 18.36 12.82
N ARG A 641 19.26 17.38 11.88
CA ARG A 641 19.61 15.96 12.11
C ARG A 641 21.09 15.65 11.97
N GLN A 642 21.90 16.54 11.42
CA GLN A 642 23.36 16.34 11.28
C GLN A 642 24.13 16.38 12.63
N ALA A 643 23.42 16.33 13.77
CA ALA A 643 24.00 15.75 15.00
C ALA A 643 24.32 14.28 14.72
N PRO A 644 25.47 13.75 15.19
CA PRO A 644 26.08 12.53 14.69
C PRO A 644 25.06 11.37 14.68
N GLN A 645 24.61 10.97 13.50
CA GLN A 645 24.02 9.65 13.31
C GLN A 645 25.11 8.66 13.67
N ALA A 646 24.82 7.74 14.58
CA ALA A 646 25.63 6.53 14.68
C ALA A 646 25.73 5.98 13.24
N GLU A 647 26.94 5.92 12.70
CA GLU A 647 27.19 5.27 11.43
C GLU A 647 26.56 3.88 11.52
N VAL A 648 25.46 3.68 10.83
CA VAL A 648 24.94 2.32 10.60
C VAL A 648 26.01 1.67 9.75
N ASP A 649 26.72 0.70 10.30
CA ASP A 649 27.78 -0.02 9.60
C ASP A 649 27.18 -0.57 8.30
N ALA A 650 27.66 -0.11 7.16
CA ALA A 650 27.12 -0.44 5.84
C ALA A 650 27.20 -1.96 5.52
N GLY A 651 27.91 -2.72 6.34
CA GLY A 651 27.96 -4.18 6.30
C GLY A 651 26.78 -4.90 6.94
N ASP A 652 26.06 -4.27 7.89
CA ASP A 652 25.08 -4.96 8.74
C ASP A 652 23.84 -5.50 8.01
N TRP A 653 23.55 -5.03 6.82
CA TRP A 653 22.39 -5.46 6.01
C TRP A 653 22.74 -5.97 4.60
N LEU A 654 24.00 -6.34 4.40
CA LEU A 654 24.44 -7.02 3.19
C LEU A 654 23.91 -8.46 3.17
N LEU A 655 23.16 -8.81 2.12
CA LEU A 655 22.72 -10.18 1.85
C LEU A 655 23.55 -10.77 0.72
N ASP A 656 24.63 -11.45 1.09
CA ASP A 656 25.49 -12.18 0.14
C ASP A 656 25.08 -13.66 0.14
N LEU A 657 24.28 -14.06 -0.85
CA LEU A 657 23.79 -15.43 -0.97
C LEU A 657 24.93 -16.43 -1.23
N ALA A 658 25.99 -16.03 -1.94
CA ALA A 658 27.13 -16.89 -2.18
C ALA A 658 27.91 -17.15 -0.89
N ALA A 659 28.16 -16.11 -0.07
CA ALA A 659 28.76 -16.26 1.25
C ALA A 659 27.91 -17.09 2.22
N LEU A 660 26.58 -17.07 2.02
CA LEU A 660 25.64 -17.91 2.78
C LEU A 660 25.45 -19.30 2.14
N GLY A 661 26.12 -19.63 1.03
CA GLY A 661 25.93 -20.90 0.33
C GLY A 661 24.50 -21.10 -0.19
N LEU A 662 23.78 -20.01 -0.45
CA LEU A 662 22.40 -19.97 -0.92
C LEU A 662 22.32 -19.49 -2.40
N GLY A 663 23.46 -19.32 -3.08
CA GLY A 663 23.56 -18.85 -4.45
C GLY A 663 23.38 -19.94 -5.50
#